data_6477d9d6bd5d070f246f2ee546ab1f34
#
_entry.id   6477d9d6bd5d070f246f2ee546ab1f34
#
_cell.length_a   1.000
_cell.length_b   1.000
_cell.length_c   1.000
_cell.angle_alpha   90.00
_cell.angle_beta   90.00
_cell.angle_gamma   90.00
#
_symmetry.space_group_name_H-M   'P 1'
#
loop_
_entity.id
_entity.type
_entity.pdbx_description
1 polymer ?
#
loop_
_entity_poly.entity_id
_entity_poly.type
_entity_poly.pdbx_seq_one_letter_code
_entity_poly.pdbx_strand_id
1 'polypeptide(L)'
;METRLPNTSDHPGRAFAQVAVDGAGGQDRTFTYRVPEEMEIAPGHLVWVPFGSRVLQGIVLALVDTPEVDQTRDIERVAYHLPLLSAQQINVIIWMADYYRVGLFLAAVQMLPPGFASRLRTWVSLDSERASEPVAISGLNGQDQRALRILEDAGEVRKPALARRVGRGGRAVVDRLINRKLLLTRTDWELKRQKPLYTRLISLALESGKVEKVAQELDALPRMRGLERASLLRRVIDAPGSETQADLAREFGRSRVNWAKRSGLLRVEEVRVDRNPLRSHQFETTTPLEPTVAQAGAIRAITSALQNSSDESVQARKFLLYGVTGSGKTEVYLRAAEKCLELGRSVLILVPEIALTPQTLSRFASRFPGQVALLHSGLQPGERFDQWWRVSNGDFPIVLGSRSAVFAPLKNLGLVMIDEEHEWTYKQHDPAPRYHARAVAERFCAEHGAVLVLGSATPDIETFRRAERGEVDLLRLPGRVGIGTVTGNRNSLTNTGPARTSAGQAAVTIVDMREELRNGNSGSFSRVLLKGIRDSLETGGRVILFLNRRGSAAYVQCRTCGSVRSCRRCDTSLTMHRSDMPDGIDSLVCHYCGYRVRPGNRCGECNAEDMRPMGIGTQSVVGDVERQFPGVNVARWDRDIARTARAHEAVLTKFLKGESQVLVGTQMVAKGLDIPEVTLVGVVSADTGLSIPDFRAGERAFQVLTQVAGRVGRGPDGGRAIIQTFQPEHYAVQSAAAQDFEAFYGFEIGLRAEHADPPFTRLIRLGHSHYDPSGALQEAKRMAKVLNDERIVSGETGTEVIGPSPSYPFKVRGLTRWHIILKGAHPERLLDKVTLGRDWTTDVDPVSVS
;
A
#
# COMPACT_ATOMS: atom_id res chain seq x y z
N MET A 1 -28.17 5.42 15.49
CA MET A 1 -28.33 4.99 16.88
C MET A 1 -26.94 4.63 17.36
N GLU A 2 -26.27 5.54 18.11
CA GLU A 2 -24.90 5.35 18.58
C GLU A 2 -24.94 4.45 19.83
N THR A 3 -24.57 3.21 19.70
CA THR A 3 -24.29 2.32 20.83
C THR A 3 -22.82 2.51 21.23
N ARG A 4 -22.55 3.49 22.11
CA ARG A 4 -21.30 3.56 22.85
C ARG A 4 -21.25 2.39 23.82
N LEU A 5 -20.22 1.56 23.73
CA LEU A 5 -19.90 0.58 24.76
C LEU A 5 -19.46 1.30 26.05
N PRO A 6 -19.88 0.87 27.24
CA PRO A 6 -19.55 1.53 28.51
C PRO A 6 -18.05 1.44 28.83
N ASN A 7 -17.52 2.49 29.42
CA ASN A 7 -16.15 2.63 29.93
C ASN A 7 -15.81 1.49 30.91
N THR A 8 -14.74 0.76 30.62
CA THR A 8 -14.29 -0.39 31.42
C THR A 8 -13.30 0.06 32.49
N SER A 9 -13.77 0.39 33.68
CA SER A 9 -12.99 0.31 34.93
C SER A 9 -13.72 -0.56 35.91
N ASP A 10 -13.02 -1.59 36.43
CA ASP A 10 -13.32 -2.44 37.58
C ASP A 10 -14.68 -3.14 37.63
N HIS A 11 -14.76 -4.37 37.13
CA HIS A 11 -15.66 -5.39 37.66
C HIS A 11 -15.05 -6.80 37.55
N PRO A 12 -14.71 -7.47 38.64
CA PRO A 12 -14.51 -8.92 38.65
C PRO A 12 -15.89 -9.59 38.67
N GLY A 13 -16.26 -10.32 37.59
CA GLY A 13 -17.45 -11.12 37.58
C GLY A 13 -18.22 -11.28 36.26
N ARG A 14 -17.77 -10.74 35.13
CA ARG A 14 -18.50 -10.93 33.88
C ARG A 14 -18.25 -12.33 33.32
N ALA A 15 -19.30 -13.15 33.29
CA ALA A 15 -19.22 -14.58 32.98
C ALA A 15 -19.14 -14.91 31.49
N PHE A 16 -19.41 -13.96 30.57
CA PHE A 16 -19.50 -14.23 29.14
C PHE A 16 -18.72 -13.19 28.30
N ALA A 17 -18.22 -13.66 27.17
CA ALA A 17 -17.50 -12.84 26.19
C ALA A 17 -18.19 -12.84 24.83
N GLN A 18 -18.36 -11.67 24.24
CA GLN A 18 -18.75 -11.53 22.85
C GLN A 18 -17.51 -11.62 21.96
N VAL A 19 -17.44 -12.62 21.10
CA VAL A 19 -16.27 -12.99 20.32
C VAL A 19 -16.56 -12.88 18.82
N ALA A 20 -15.72 -12.14 18.10
CA ALA A 20 -15.65 -12.15 16.64
C ALA A 20 -14.83 -13.36 16.19
N VAL A 21 -15.44 -14.33 15.50
CA VAL A 21 -14.85 -15.64 15.17
C VAL A 21 -14.39 -15.68 13.71
N ASP A 22 -13.21 -16.28 13.44
CA ASP A 22 -12.66 -16.46 12.10
C ASP A 22 -13.55 -17.36 11.22
N GLY A 23 -13.89 -16.88 10.01
CA GLY A 23 -14.69 -17.67 9.04
C GLY A 23 -16.16 -17.87 9.38
N ALA A 24 -16.65 -17.36 10.51
CA ALA A 24 -18.07 -17.33 10.86
C ALA A 24 -18.69 -16.12 10.13
N GLY A 25 -19.27 -16.36 8.95
CA GLY A 25 -19.72 -15.33 8.03
C GLY A 25 -20.87 -14.48 8.56
N GLY A 26 -20.79 -13.17 8.27
CA GLY A 26 -21.76 -12.13 8.57
C GLY A 26 -21.02 -10.86 9.04
N GLN A 27 -21.52 -9.70 8.62
CA GLN A 27 -20.85 -8.42 8.90
C GLN A 27 -20.81 -8.11 10.39
N ASP A 28 -21.88 -8.43 11.14
CA ASP A 28 -22.11 -7.98 12.51
C ASP A 28 -22.28 -9.13 13.51
N ARG A 29 -21.82 -10.33 13.18
CA ARG A 29 -22.03 -11.47 14.06
C ARG A 29 -20.90 -11.64 15.05
N THR A 30 -21.19 -11.36 16.31
CA THR A 30 -20.49 -11.87 17.47
C THR A 30 -21.13 -13.18 17.94
N PHE A 31 -20.35 -13.98 18.65
CA PHE A 31 -20.82 -15.20 19.29
C PHE A 31 -20.49 -15.11 20.77
N THR A 32 -21.48 -15.46 21.60
CA THR A 32 -21.31 -15.40 23.07
C THR A 32 -20.74 -16.72 23.57
N TYR A 33 -19.63 -16.62 24.29
CA TYR A 33 -18.97 -17.74 24.96
C TYR A 33 -18.86 -17.50 26.44
N ARG A 34 -18.94 -18.57 27.25
CA ARG A 34 -18.69 -18.49 28.71
C ARG A 34 -17.18 -18.36 28.94
N VAL A 35 -16.80 -17.51 29.85
CA VAL A 35 -15.43 -17.35 30.31
C VAL A 35 -15.19 -18.31 31.46
N PRO A 36 -14.29 -19.32 31.36
CA PRO A 36 -13.93 -20.18 32.48
C PRO A 36 -13.34 -19.36 33.62
N GLU A 37 -13.67 -19.73 34.88
CA GLU A 37 -13.23 -19.00 36.09
C GLU A 37 -11.69 -18.89 36.22
N GLU A 38 -10.96 -19.85 35.64
CA GLU A 38 -9.50 -19.93 35.66
C GLU A 38 -8.83 -19.02 34.61
N MET A 39 -9.60 -18.36 33.74
CA MET A 39 -9.09 -17.56 32.62
C MET A 39 -9.32 -16.06 32.87
N GLU A 40 -8.23 -15.32 32.93
CA GLU A 40 -8.28 -13.85 32.90
C GLU A 40 -8.46 -13.37 31.44
N ILE A 41 -9.66 -12.95 31.10
CA ILE A 41 -10.01 -12.48 29.75
C ILE A 41 -10.51 -11.04 29.82
N ALA A 42 -10.01 -10.21 28.90
CA ALA A 42 -10.44 -8.83 28.71
C ALA A 42 -10.71 -8.58 27.21
N PRO A 43 -11.46 -7.53 26.86
CA PRO A 43 -11.58 -7.10 25.47
C PRO A 43 -10.20 -6.92 24.83
N GLY A 44 -10.07 -7.35 23.56
CA GLY A 44 -8.80 -7.34 22.81
C GLY A 44 -7.97 -8.63 22.93
N HIS A 45 -8.36 -9.58 23.78
CA HIS A 45 -7.71 -10.89 23.81
C HIS A 45 -8.03 -11.71 22.54
N LEU A 46 -6.99 -12.38 22.05
CA LEU A 46 -7.09 -13.39 20.99
C LEU A 46 -7.29 -14.75 21.65
N VAL A 47 -8.40 -15.42 21.32
CA VAL A 47 -8.85 -16.67 21.94
C VAL A 47 -9.07 -17.76 20.92
N TRP A 48 -9.13 -19.01 21.38
CA TRP A 48 -9.59 -20.16 20.64
C TRP A 48 -10.95 -20.60 21.19
N VAL A 49 -11.91 -20.72 20.28
CA VAL A 49 -13.31 -21.03 20.63
C VAL A 49 -13.86 -22.19 19.81
N PRO A 50 -14.68 -23.06 20.39
CA PRO A 50 -15.35 -24.14 19.66
C PRO A 50 -16.45 -23.56 18.77
N PHE A 51 -16.43 -23.88 17.47
CA PHE A 51 -17.41 -23.46 16.48
C PHE A 51 -17.86 -24.65 15.61
N GLY A 52 -19.09 -25.11 15.81
CA GLY A 52 -19.54 -26.37 15.23
C GLY A 52 -18.67 -27.54 15.74
N SER A 53 -18.07 -28.27 14.82
CA SER A 53 -17.10 -29.35 15.08
C SER A 53 -15.64 -28.92 15.04
N ARG A 54 -15.36 -27.61 14.96
CA ARG A 54 -14.01 -27.06 14.80
C ARG A 54 -13.69 -26.13 15.96
N VAL A 55 -12.39 -25.91 16.19
CA VAL A 55 -11.90 -24.85 17.07
C VAL A 55 -11.37 -23.75 16.18
N LEU A 56 -11.88 -22.55 16.34
CA LEU A 56 -11.53 -21.38 15.52
C LEU A 56 -10.88 -20.31 16.40
N GLN A 57 -10.17 -19.42 15.74
CA GLN A 57 -9.61 -18.24 16.37
C GLN A 57 -10.69 -17.15 16.48
N GLY A 58 -10.71 -16.44 17.58
CA GLY A 58 -11.63 -15.33 17.80
C GLY A 58 -10.98 -14.19 18.56
N ILE A 59 -11.58 -13.02 18.48
CA ILE A 59 -11.19 -11.83 19.21
C ILE A 59 -12.32 -11.43 20.13
N VAL A 60 -12.02 -11.25 21.43
CA VAL A 60 -12.95 -10.76 22.41
C VAL A 60 -13.19 -9.27 22.18
N LEU A 61 -14.43 -8.89 21.89
CA LEU A 61 -14.80 -7.49 21.66
C LEU A 61 -15.38 -6.85 22.93
N ALA A 62 -16.16 -7.61 23.70
CA ALA A 62 -16.78 -7.14 24.94
C ALA A 62 -16.97 -8.30 25.94
N LEU A 63 -17.08 -7.96 27.20
CA LEU A 63 -17.55 -8.87 28.26
C LEU A 63 -18.97 -8.47 28.65
N VAL A 64 -19.84 -9.46 28.88
CA VAL A 64 -21.25 -9.28 29.23
C VAL A 64 -21.63 -10.18 30.40
N ASP A 65 -22.61 -9.75 31.19
CA ASP A 65 -23.06 -10.49 32.39
C ASP A 65 -24.09 -11.58 32.00
N THR A 66 -24.85 -11.36 30.93
CA THR A 66 -25.89 -12.27 30.46
C THR A 66 -25.67 -12.63 29.00
N PRO A 67 -25.82 -13.92 28.64
CA PRO A 67 -25.69 -14.34 27.25
C PRO A 67 -26.97 -14.01 26.44
N GLU A 68 -26.80 -13.73 25.17
CA GLU A 68 -27.92 -13.49 24.22
C GLU A 68 -28.59 -14.79 23.73
N VAL A 69 -28.03 -15.94 24.13
CA VAL A 69 -28.45 -17.27 23.68
C VAL A 69 -28.60 -18.23 24.87
N ASP A 70 -29.52 -19.16 24.80
CA ASP A 70 -29.82 -20.10 25.89
C ASP A 70 -28.68 -21.10 26.19
N GLN A 71 -27.85 -21.41 25.17
CA GLN A 71 -26.75 -22.35 25.33
C GLN A 71 -25.45 -21.71 24.86
N THR A 72 -24.49 -21.59 25.77
CA THR A 72 -23.15 -21.12 25.50
C THR A 72 -22.12 -22.26 25.63
N ARG A 73 -21.02 -22.14 24.91
CA ARG A 73 -19.83 -22.99 25.06
C ARG A 73 -18.73 -22.21 25.74
N ASP A 74 -17.78 -22.92 26.33
CA ASP A 74 -16.63 -22.31 27.00
C ASP A 74 -15.57 -21.87 25.99
N ILE A 75 -14.84 -20.81 26.31
CA ILE A 75 -13.59 -20.47 25.62
C ILE A 75 -12.58 -21.58 25.92
N GLU A 76 -11.97 -22.16 24.89
CA GLU A 76 -11.07 -23.29 25.04
C GLU A 76 -9.71 -22.87 25.60
N ARG A 77 -9.15 -21.78 25.07
CA ARG A 77 -7.84 -21.26 25.53
C ARG A 77 -7.59 -19.83 25.05
N VAL A 78 -6.75 -19.11 25.75
CA VAL A 78 -6.22 -17.82 25.33
C VAL A 78 -5.02 -18.05 24.41
N ALA A 79 -4.96 -17.36 23.27
CA ALA A 79 -3.87 -17.48 22.32
C ALA A 79 -2.63 -16.69 22.74
N TYR A 80 -2.82 -15.60 23.49
CA TYR A 80 -1.75 -14.78 24.05
C TYR A 80 -2.22 -14.18 25.37
N HIS A 81 -1.34 -14.15 26.37
CA HIS A 81 -1.65 -13.82 27.77
C HIS A 81 -2.04 -12.37 28.03
N LEU A 82 -1.81 -11.46 27.08
CA LEU A 82 -2.20 -10.05 27.16
C LEU A 82 -3.18 -9.72 26.04
N PRO A 83 -4.08 -8.73 26.24
CA PRO A 83 -4.89 -8.21 25.17
C PRO A 83 -4.00 -7.59 24.08
N LEU A 84 -4.25 -7.97 22.83
CA LEU A 84 -3.48 -7.51 21.66
C LEU A 84 -4.05 -6.23 21.05
N LEU A 85 -5.30 -5.90 21.39
CA LEU A 85 -6.02 -4.75 20.86
C LEU A 85 -6.51 -3.85 22.01
N SER A 86 -6.42 -2.55 21.80
CA SER A 86 -6.97 -1.55 22.71
C SER A 86 -8.47 -1.34 22.47
N ALA A 87 -9.15 -0.66 23.42
CA ALA A 87 -10.56 -0.29 23.26
C ALA A 87 -10.79 0.57 22.02
N GLN A 88 -9.90 1.54 21.76
CA GLN A 88 -9.97 2.39 20.57
C GLN A 88 -9.84 1.58 19.28
N GLN A 89 -8.93 0.58 19.27
CA GLN A 89 -8.79 -0.32 18.11
C GLN A 89 -10.05 -1.18 17.91
N ILE A 90 -10.70 -1.64 18.96
CA ILE A 90 -11.98 -2.37 18.90
C ILE A 90 -13.06 -1.49 18.28
N ASN A 91 -13.17 -0.22 18.70
CA ASN A 91 -14.13 0.73 18.12
C ASN A 91 -13.88 0.94 16.63
N VAL A 92 -12.61 1.05 16.21
CA VAL A 92 -12.24 1.15 14.79
C VAL A 92 -12.58 -0.15 14.04
N ILE A 93 -12.40 -1.33 14.63
CA ILE A 93 -12.77 -2.62 14.04
C ILE A 93 -14.27 -2.70 13.79
N ILE A 94 -15.09 -2.34 14.75
CA ILE A 94 -16.56 -2.33 14.63
C ILE A 94 -16.98 -1.38 13.51
N TRP A 95 -16.44 -0.15 13.50
CA TRP A 95 -16.68 0.80 12.43
C TRP A 95 -16.22 0.30 11.07
N MET A 96 -15.04 -0.35 10.98
CA MET A 96 -14.54 -0.90 9.71
C MET A 96 -15.41 -2.03 9.18
N ALA A 97 -15.92 -2.88 10.06
CA ALA A 97 -16.79 -3.99 9.69
C ALA A 97 -18.11 -3.47 9.08
N ASP A 98 -18.71 -2.49 9.74
CA ASP A 98 -19.93 -1.83 9.26
C ASP A 98 -19.67 -1.04 7.97
N TYR A 99 -18.69 -0.13 7.97
CA TYR A 99 -18.43 0.77 6.84
C TYR A 99 -18.02 0.02 5.56
N TYR A 100 -17.10 -0.96 5.67
CA TYR A 100 -16.56 -1.71 4.51
C TYR A 100 -17.33 -3.01 4.22
N ARG A 101 -18.39 -3.28 4.97
CA ARG A 101 -19.24 -4.48 4.81
C ARG A 101 -18.42 -5.78 4.85
N VAL A 102 -17.61 -5.93 5.89
CA VAL A 102 -16.75 -7.11 6.10
C VAL A 102 -16.95 -7.69 7.49
N GLY A 103 -16.63 -8.96 7.67
CA GLY A 103 -16.72 -9.60 8.98
C GLY A 103 -15.78 -8.96 10.01
N LEU A 104 -16.21 -8.84 11.27
CA LEU A 104 -15.49 -8.26 12.39
C LEU A 104 -14.08 -8.85 12.58
N PHE A 105 -13.95 -10.18 12.50
CA PHE A 105 -12.64 -10.83 12.61
C PHE A 105 -11.69 -10.43 11.47
N LEU A 106 -12.22 -10.31 10.25
CA LEU A 106 -11.41 -9.92 9.08
C LEU A 106 -10.90 -8.46 9.18
N ALA A 107 -11.71 -7.57 9.75
CA ALA A 107 -11.28 -6.20 10.09
C ALA A 107 -10.20 -6.22 11.18
N ALA A 108 -10.39 -7.01 12.22
CA ALA A 108 -9.48 -7.11 13.36
C ALA A 108 -8.09 -7.68 13.00
N VAL A 109 -8.03 -8.63 12.08
CA VAL A 109 -6.75 -9.24 11.63
C VAL A 109 -5.77 -8.20 11.08
N GLN A 110 -6.26 -7.06 10.56
CA GLN A 110 -5.39 -5.99 10.07
C GLN A 110 -4.54 -5.35 11.20
N MET A 111 -5.01 -5.40 12.43
CA MET A 111 -4.40 -4.76 13.61
C MET A 111 -3.58 -5.76 14.45
N LEU A 112 -3.73 -7.06 14.21
CA LEU A 112 -2.98 -8.07 14.94
C LEU A 112 -1.47 -8.07 14.62
N PRO A 113 -0.64 -8.48 15.58
CA PRO A 113 0.79 -8.65 15.33
C PRO A 113 1.05 -9.55 14.11
N PRO A 114 2.09 -9.30 13.32
CA PRO A 114 2.45 -10.16 12.21
C PRO A 114 2.64 -11.61 12.63
N GLY A 115 1.93 -12.53 11.98
CA GLY A 115 2.00 -13.97 12.27
C GLY A 115 1.04 -14.48 13.34
N PHE A 116 0.20 -13.63 13.91
CA PHE A 116 -0.84 -14.05 14.87
C PHE A 116 -2.15 -14.48 14.20
N ALA A 117 -2.41 -14.08 12.96
CA ALA A 117 -3.49 -14.66 12.19
C ALA A 117 -3.20 -16.14 11.91
N SER A 118 -4.15 -16.99 12.31
CA SER A 118 -4.02 -18.45 12.09
C SER A 118 -4.05 -18.78 10.61
N ARG A 119 -3.33 -19.82 10.21
CA ARG A 119 -3.42 -20.38 8.86
C ARG A 119 -3.90 -21.83 8.95
N LEU A 120 -4.95 -22.12 8.21
CA LEU A 120 -5.40 -23.48 8.04
C LEU A 120 -4.31 -24.30 7.36
N ARG A 121 -3.88 -25.37 8.02
CA ARG A 121 -2.92 -26.30 7.45
C ARG A 121 -3.54 -27.68 7.36
N THR A 122 -3.52 -28.23 6.16
CA THR A 122 -4.00 -29.57 5.90
C THR A 122 -2.82 -30.52 5.92
N TRP A 123 -2.87 -31.48 6.82
CA TRP A 123 -1.98 -32.63 6.90
C TRP A 123 -2.64 -33.80 6.20
N VAL A 124 -1.84 -34.66 5.63
CA VAL A 124 -2.31 -35.87 4.96
C VAL A 124 -1.52 -37.06 5.52
N SER A 125 -2.26 -38.11 5.83
CA SER A 125 -1.71 -39.41 6.25
C SER A 125 -2.32 -40.50 5.38
N LEU A 126 -1.70 -41.67 5.38
CA LEU A 126 -2.22 -42.83 4.68
C LEU A 126 -3.42 -43.40 5.45
N ASP A 127 -4.50 -43.71 4.74
CA ASP A 127 -5.56 -44.59 5.27
C ASP A 127 -5.06 -46.03 5.13
N SER A 128 -4.49 -46.58 6.20
CA SER A 128 -3.86 -47.90 6.18
C SER A 128 -4.85 -49.04 5.92
N GLU A 129 -6.10 -48.93 6.34
CA GLU A 129 -7.13 -49.93 6.09
C GLU A 129 -7.48 -49.96 4.59
N ARG A 130 -7.74 -48.84 3.98
CA ARG A 130 -8.06 -48.76 2.54
C ARG A 130 -6.87 -48.97 1.62
N ALA A 131 -5.70 -48.57 2.04
CA ALA A 131 -4.46 -48.79 1.25
C ALA A 131 -4.06 -50.27 1.18
N SER A 132 -4.62 -51.12 2.03
CA SER A 132 -4.43 -52.58 2.02
C SER A 132 -5.45 -53.30 1.11
N GLU A 133 -6.48 -52.61 0.59
CA GLU A 133 -7.48 -53.20 -0.31
C GLU A 133 -6.94 -53.26 -1.76
N PRO A 134 -6.83 -54.46 -2.39
CA PRO A 134 -6.33 -54.58 -3.78
C PRO A 134 -7.11 -53.76 -4.80
N VAL A 135 -8.43 -53.57 -4.61
CA VAL A 135 -9.31 -52.81 -5.48
C VAL A 135 -9.03 -51.31 -5.36
N ALA A 136 -8.73 -50.83 -4.16
CA ALA A 136 -8.49 -49.39 -3.91
C ALA A 136 -7.17 -48.90 -4.53
N ILE A 137 -6.16 -49.77 -4.63
CA ILE A 137 -4.86 -49.46 -5.23
C ILE A 137 -4.76 -49.82 -6.71
N SER A 138 -5.80 -50.42 -7.29
CA SER A 138 -5.81 -50.75 -8.72
C SER A 138 -5.82 -49.48 -9.57
N GLY A 139 -4.99 -49.44 -10.64
CA GLY A 139 -4.93 -48.29 -11.55
C GLY A 139 -4.18 -47.08 -11.03
N LEU A 140 -3.41 -47.19 -9.95
CA LEU A 140 -2.49 -46.16 -9.48
C LEU A 140 -1.27 -46.05 -10.39
N ASN A 141 -0.95 -44.81 -10.83
CA ASN A 141 0.23 -44.54 -11.61
C ASN A 141 1.49 -44.40 -10.74
N GLY A 142 2.68 -44.32 -11.36
CA GLY A 142 3.95 -44.23 -10.63
C GLY A 142 4.08 -43.02 -9.69
N GLN A 143 3.39 -41.91 -9.97
CA GLN A 143 3.38 -40.72 -9.08
C GLN A 143 2.45 -40.95 -7.87
N ASP A 144 1.31 -41.62 -8.07
CA ASP A 144 0.42 -42.02 -7.00
C ASP A 144 1.14 -42.96 -6.01
N GLN A 145 1.81 -44.00 -6.52
CA GLN A 145 2.61 -44.92 -5.70
C GLN A 145 3.73 -44.21 -4.96
N ARG A 146 4.42 -43.24 -5.60
CA ARG A 146 5.45 -42.42 -4.95
C ARG A 146 4.87 -41.61 -3.78
N ALA A 147 3.68 -41.03 -3.93
CA ALA A 147 3.04 -40.30 -2.85
C ALA A 147 2.70 -41.18 -1.65
N LEU A 148 2.23 -42.42 -1.89
CA LEU A 148 1.90 -43.39 -0.84
C LEU A 148 3.17 -43.80 -0.09
N ARG A 149 4.28 -44.16 -0.78
CA ARG A 149 5.56 -44.50 -0.14
C ARG A 149 6.11 -43.35 0.74
N ILE A 150 6.00 -42.10 0.28
CA ILE A 150 6.42 -40.95 1.08
C ILE A 150 5.65 -40.87 2.40
N LEU A 151 4.37 -41.23 2.38
CA LEU A 151 3.51 -41.23 3.58
C LEU A 151 3.74 -42.47 4.46
N GLU A 152 4.05 -43.62 3.87
CA GLU A 152 4.48 -44.83 4.61
C GLU A 152 5.74 -44.53 5.43
N ASP A 153 6.73 -43.86 4.83
CA ASP A 153 7.98 -43.51 5.50
C ASP A 153 7.85 -42.39 6.53
N ALA A 154 7.04 -41.39 6.23
CA ALA A 154 6.95 -40.13 7.00
C ALA A 154 5.74 -40.03 7.95
N GLY A 155 4.79 -40.97 7.87
CA GLY A 155 3.54 -40.98 8.61
C GLY A 155 2.59 -39.88 8.13
N GLU A 156 2.62 -38.76 8.79
CA GLU A 156 1.79 -37.57 8.44
C GLU A 156 2.65 -36.46 7.83
N VAL A 157 2.22 -35.91 6.69
CA VAL A 157 2.95 -34.85 5.94
C VAL A 157 2.00 -33.73 5.57
N ARG A 158 2.47 -32.48 5.57
CA ARG A 158 1.67 -31.34 5.08
C ARG A 158 1.31 -31.51 3.60
N LYS A 159 0.03 -31.31 3.23
CA LYS A 159 -0.47 -31.44 1.86
C LYS A 159 0.42 -30.74 0.80
N PRO A 160 0.86 -29.47 0.98
CA PRO A 160 1.76 -28.83 0.02
C PRO A 160 3.19 -29.39 0.02
N ALA A 161 3.65 -29.97 1.12
CA ALA A 161 4.97 -30.60 1.21
C ALA A 161 4.97 -31.95 0.50
N LEU A 162 3.90 -32.75 0.65
CA LEU A 162 3.74 -34.00 -0.10
C LEU A 162 3.69 -33.69 -1.60
N ALA A 163 2.90 -32.71 -2.04
CA ALA A 163 2.80 -32.33 -3.44
C ALA A 163 4.17 -31.93 -4.05
N ARG A 164 5.01 -31.21 -3.29
CA ARG A 164 6.38 -30.88 -3.73
C ARG A 164 7.31 -32.08 -3.80
N ARG A 165 7.24 -33.02 -2.84
CA ARG A 165 8.04 -34.25 -2.83
C ARG A 165 7.69 -35.21 -3.97
N VAL A 166 6.40 -35.23 -4.36
CA VAL A 166 5.93 -36.01 -5.51
C VAL A 166 6.47 -35.45 -6.82
N GLY A 167 6.62 -34.11 -6.96
CA GLY A 167 7.21 -33.44 -8.12
C GLY A 167 6.17 -32.80 -9.05
N ARG A 168 6.47 -32.74 -10.36
CA ARG A 168 5.62 -32.06 -11.36
C ARG A 168 4.21 -32.68 -11.40
N GLY A 169 3.17 -31.84 -11.20
CA GLY A 169 1.77 -32.32 -11.11
C GLY A 169 1.38 -32.88 -9.75
N GLY A 170 2.25 -32.89 -8.74
CA GLY A 170 2.03 -33.52 -7.43
C GLY A 170 0.80 -32.99 -6.68
N ARG A 171 0.35 -31.75 -6.92
CA ARG A 171 -0.90 -31.23 -6.34
C ARG A 171 -2.14 -32.01 -6.82
N ALA A 172 -2.22 -32.23 -8.12
CA ALA A 172 -3.30 -33.03 -8.72
C ALA A 172 -3.27 -34.49 -8.27
N VAL A 173 -2.06 -35.04 -8.06
CA VAL A 173 -1.86 -36.40 -7.51
C VAL A 173 -2.45 -36.50 -6.10
N VAL A 174 -2.06 -35.56 -5.20
CA VAL A 174 -2.55 -35.58 -3.81
C VAL A 174 -4.07 -35.37 -3.76
N ASP A 175 -4.63 -34.44 -4.55
CA ASP A 175 -6.07 -34.22 -4.60
C ASP A 175 -6.83 -35.47 -5.10
N ARG A 176 -6.30 -36.17 -6.11
CA ARG A 176 -6.86 -37.43 -6.63
C ARG A 176 -6.86 -38.53 -5.57
N LEU A 177 -5.76 -38.68 -4.82
CA LEU A 177 -5.66 -39.71 -3.76
C LEU A 177 -6.60 -39.38 -2.59
N ILE A 178 -6.81 -38.12 -2.25
CA ILE A 178 -7.82 -37.69 -1.27
C ILE A 178 -9.23 -38.04 -1.77
N ASN A 179 -9.54 -37.73 -3.03
CA ASN A 179 -10.86 -38.05 -3.61
C ASN A 179 -11.12 -39.58 -3.69
N ARG A 180 -10.08 -40.39 -3.87
CA ARG A 180 -10.16 -41.84 -3.79
C ARG A 180 -10.24 -42.40 -2.35
N LYS A 181 -10.18 -41.50 -1.35
CA LYS A 181 -10.17 -41.82 0.08
C LYS A 181 -9.02 -42.74 0.51
N LEU A 182 -7.91 -42.72 -0.24
CA LEU A 182 -6.66 -43.38 0.14
C LEU A 182 -5.83 -42.54 1.12
N LEU A 183 -6.13 -41.24 1.22
CA LEU A 183 -5.49 -40.35 2.17
C LEU A 183 -6.53 -39.76 3.12
N LEU A 184 -6.21 -39.84 4.41
CA LEU A 184 -6.92 -39.13 5.46
C LEU A 184 -6.40 -37.69 5.50
N THR A 185 -7.31 -36.75 5.68
CA THR A 185 -6.95 -35.34 5.82
C THR A 185 -7.27 -34.85 7.21
N ARG A 186 -6.26 -34.35 7.91
CA ARG A 186 -6.43 -33.61 9.15
C ARG A 186 -6.13 -32.16 8.90
N THR A 187 -7.06 -31.30 9.24
CA THR A 187 -6.86 -29.87 9.12
C THR A 187 -6.69 -29.29 10.51
N ASP A 188 -5.57 -28.60 10.73
CA ASP A 188 -5.23 -28.00 12.00
C ASP A 188 -4.81 -26.53 11.78
N TRP A 189 -5.02 -25.70 12.80
CA TRP A 189 -4.68 -24.30 12.79
C TRP A 189 -3.30 -24.09 13.39
N GLU A 190 -2.39 -23.56 12.62
CA GLU A 190 -1.04 -23.22 13.08
C GLU A 190 -0.85 -21.71 13.12
N LEU A 191 -0.53 -21.18 14.31
CA LEU A 191 0.01 -19.84 14.47
C LEU A 191 1.44 -19.82 13.94
N LYS A 192 1.68 -19.11 12.85
CA LYS A 192 3.03 -18.88 12.35
C LYS A 192 3.68 -17.76 13.17
N ARG A 193 3.93 -17.99 14.46
CA ARG A 193 4.69 -17.02 15.27
C ARG A 193 6.08 -16.85 14.67
N GLN A 194 6.43 -15.63 14.33
CA GLN A 194 7.83 -15.28 14.10
C GLN A 194 8.54 -15.39 15.45
N LYS A 195 9.65 -16.14 15.48
CA LYS A 195 10.43 -16.24 16.71
C LYS A 195 11.34 -15.01 16.82
N PRO A 196 11.50 -14.45 18.02
CA PRO A 196 12.54 -13.46 18.25
C PRO A 196 13.91 -14.03 17.79
N LEU A 197 14.76 -13.15 17.27
CA LEU A 197 16.13 -13.54 16.93
C LEU A 197 16.98 -13.43 18.19
N TYR A 198 17.67 -14.48 18.52
CA TYR A 198 18.69 -14.46 19.57
C TYR A 198 20.06 -14.59 18.95
N THR A 199 21.00 -13.77 19.42
CA THR A 199 22.42 -13.94 19.13
C THR A 199 23.13 -14.40 20.38
N ARG A 200 24.24 -15.09 20.21
CA ARG A 200 25.07 -15.54 21.30
C ARG A 200 26.23 -14.59 21.43
N LEU A 201 26.14 -13.68 22.39
CA LEU A 201 27.25 -12.82 22.74
C LEU A 201 28.24 -13.57 23.61
N ILE A 202 29.51 -13.24 23.42
CA ILE A 202 30.61 -13.79 24.23
C ILE A 202 31.10 -12.72 25.20
N SER A 203 31.16 -13.05 26.46
CA SER A 203 31.75 -12.21 27.49
C SER A 203 32.78 -13.02 28.30
N LEU A 204 33.59 -12.28 29.06
CA LEU A 204 34.54 -12.90 29.98
C LEU A 204 33.78 -13.63 31.11
N ALA A 205 34.19 -14.84 31.44
CA ALA A 205 33.66 -15.56 32.58
C ALA A 205 34.41 -15.26 33.89
N LEU A 206 35.61 -14.66 33.78
CA LEU A 206 36.48 -14.24 34.86
C LEU A 206 36.87 -12.77 34.70
N GLU A 207 37.46 -12.18 35.75
CA GLU A 207 38.01 -10.81 35.69
C GLU A 207 39.04 -10.69 34.55
N SER A 208 39.06 -9.59 33.81
CA SER A 208 39.92 -9.37 32.65
C SER A 208 41.40 -9.58 32.95
N GLY A 209 41.89 -9.19 34.13
CA GLY A 209 43.26 -9.39 34.56
C GLY A 209 43.64 -10.87 34.73
N LYS A 210 42.74 -11.74 35.12
CA LYS A 210 42.96 -13.19 35.20
C LYS A 210 42.98 -13.83 33.80
N VAL A 211 42.14 -13.36 32.90
CA VAL A 211 42.07 -13.84 31.50
C VAL A 211 43.31 -13.37 30.73
N GLU A 212 43.80 -12.15 30.97
CA GLU A 212 45.02 -11.63 30.36
C GLU A 212 46.28 -12.42 30.83
N LYS A 213 46.38 -12.84 32.10
CA LYS A 213 47.45 -13.71 32.55
C LYS A 213 47.49 -15.05 31.78
N VAL A 214 46.31 -15.64 31.55
CA VAL A 214 46.20 -16.86 30.73
C VAL A 214 46.59 -16.58 29.28
N ALA A 215 46.25 -15.43 28.72
CA ALA A 215 46.68 -15.03 27.40
C ALA A 215 48.21 -14.89 27.28
N GLN A 216 48.87 -14.30 28.30
CA GLN A 216 50.35 -14.17 28.39
C GLN A 216 51.02 -15.53 28.51
N GLU A 217 50.49 -16.44 29.30
CA GLU A 217 50.96 -17.83 29.42
C GLU A 217 50.87 -18.59 28.08
N LEU A 218 49.80 -18.34 27.31
CA LEU A 218 49.59 -18.93 25.98
C LEU A 218 50.58 -18.38 24.93
N ASP A 219 50.94 -17.10 25.02
CA ASP A 219 51.96 -16.49 24.15
C ASP A 219 53.34 -17.07 24.37
N ALA A 220 53.67 -17.45 25.60
CA ALA A 220 54.93 -18.07 25.94
C ALA A 220 55.09 -19.54 25.41
N LEU A 221 54.01 -20.13 24.91
CA LEU A 221 54.05 -21.47 24.34
C LEU A 221 54.62 -21.47 22.91
N PRO A 222 55.58 -22.35 22.56
CA PRO A 222 56.29 -22.33 21.26
C PRO A 222 55.48 -22.88 20.10
N ARG A 223 54.13 -22.75 20.10
CA ARG A 223 53.22 -23.23 19.05
C ARG A 223 52.24 -22.15 18.58
N MET A 224 52.09 -22.04 17.28
CA MET A 224 51.11 -21.11 16.65
C MET A 224 49.68 -21.16 17.26
N ARG A 225 49.27 -22.35 17.75
CA ARG A 225 47.94 -22.51 18.40
C ARG A 225 47.80 -21.75 19.72
N GLY A 226 48.94 -21.46 20.43
CA GLY A 226 48.95 -20.64 21.63
C GLY A 226 48.63 -19.18 21.31
N LEU A 227 49.35 -18.59 20.35
CA LEU A 227 49.18 -17.23 19.90
C LEU A 227 47.75 -16.91 19.43
N GLU A 228 47.12 -17.79 18.63
CA GLU A 228 45.76 -17.58 18.16
C GLU A 228 44.72 -17.67 19.29
N ARG A 229 44.95 -18.46 20.32
CA ARG A 229 44.11 -18.53 21.53
C ARG A 229 44.26 -17.27 22.39
N ALA A 230 45.49 -16.78 22.54
CA ALA A 230 45.77 -15.52 23.22
C ALA A 230 45.12 -14.32 22.52
N SER A 231 45.21 -14.26 21.18
CA SER A 231 44.57 -13.24 20.37
C SER A 231 43.06 -13.27 20.48
N LEU A 232 42.42 -14.47 20.52
CA LEU A 232 40.96 -14.59 20.77
C LEU A 232 40.58 -14.00 22.14
N LEU A 233 41.35 -14.30 23.21
CA LEU A 233 41.04 -13.80 24.55
C LEU A 233 41.18 -12.27 24.63
N ARG A 234 42.24 -11.70 24.06
CA ARG A 234 42.44 -10.25 24.00
C ARG A 234 41.34 -9.58 23.22
N ARG A 235 40.91 -10.13 22.08
CA ARG A 235 39.80 -9.59 21.32
C ARG A 235 38.53 -9.45 22.18
N VAL A 236 38.24 -10.40 23.04
CA VAL A 236 37.10 -10.35 23.96
C VAL A 236 37.35 -9.42 25.16
N ILE A 237 38.59 -9.27 25.61
CA ILE A 237 38.98 -8.31 26.66
C ILE A 237 38.82 -6.87 26.17
N ASP A 238 39.20 -6.58 24.92
CA ASP A 238 39.16 -5.25 24.32
C ASP A 238 37.73 -4.79 24.01
N ALA A 239 36.82 -5.76 23.76
CA ALA A 239 35.43 -5.49 23.39
C ALA A 239 34.44 -6.36 24.20
N PRO A 240 34.38 -6.20 25.53
CA PRO A 240 33.58 -7.07 26.40
C PRO A 240 32.09 -6.99 26.11
N GLY A 241 31.46 -8.14 25.77
CA GLY A 241 30.01 -8.24 25.55
C GLY A 241 29.53 -7.72 24.19
N SER A 242 30.40 -7.30 23.29
CA SER A 242 30.03 -6.84 21.94
C SER A 242 30.26 -7.90 20.86
N GLU A 243 31.08 -8.92 21.11
CA GLU A 243 31.47 -9.92 20.13
C GLU A 243 30.46 -11.08 20.07
N THR A 244 30.04 -11.46 18.85
CA THR A 244 29.17 -12.63 18.70
C THR A 244 29.98 -13.94 18.59
N GLN A 245 29.40 -15.02 19.08
CA GLN A 245 30.01 -16.35 18.93
C GLN A 245 30.26 -16.70 17.45
N ALA A 246 29.42 -16.21 16.54
CA ALA A 246 29.53 -16.46 15.11
C ALA A 246 30.71 -15.71 14.48
N ASP A 247 30.94 -14.46 14.87
CA ASP A 247 32.05 -13.65 14.34
C ASP A 247 33.40 -14.15 14.85
N LEU A 248 33.49 -14.38 16.16
CA LEU A 248 34.68 -14.99 16.73
C LEU A 248 34.98 -16.39 16.16
N ALA A 249 33.92 -17.18 15.86
CA ALA A 249 34.11 -18.49 15.24
C ALA A 249 34.53 -18.40 13.76
N ARG A 250 34.22 -17.29 13.08
CA ARG A 250 34.64 -17.02 11.70
C ARG A 250 36.11 -16.56 11.68
N GLU A 251 36.50 -15.70 12.60
CA GLU A 251 37.85 -15.15 12.69
C GLU A 251 38.86 -16.14 13.27
N PHE A 252 38.56 -16.76 14.42
CA PHE A 252 39.50 -17.61 15.15
C PHE A 252 39.21 -19.13 15.01
N GLY A 253 38.11 -19.51 14.38
CA GLY A 253 37.67 -20.90 14.24
C GLY A 253 36.88 -21.43 15.43
N ARG A 254 35.85 -22.28 15.12
CA ARG A 254 34.92 -22.84 16.13
C ARG A 254 35.61 -23.63 17.26
N SER A 255 36.72 -24.31 16.95
CA SER A 255 37.43 -25.16 17.91
C SER A 255 38.06 -24.33 19.05
N ARG A 256 38.58 -23.13 18.74
CA ARG A 256 39.21 -22.23 19.71
C ARG A 256 38.19 -21.55 20.60
N VAL A 257 37.09 -21.10 20.03
CA VAL A 257 35.98 -20.52 20.80
C VAL A 257 35.38 -21.54 21.75
N ASN A 258 35.16 -22.78 21.29
CA ASN A 258 34.70 -23.88 22.14
C ASN A 258 35.69 -24.26 23.23
N TRP A 259 37.01 -24.21 22.94
CA TRP A 259 38.03 -24.43 23.95
C TRP A 259 37.94 -23.37 25.07
N ALA A 260 37.92 -22.08 24.74
CA ALA A 260 37.85 -20.99 25.71
C ALA A 260 36.59 -21.06 26.60
N LYS A 261 35.47 -21.49 26.01
CA LYS A 261 34.23 -21.77 26.77
C LYS A 261 34.41 -22.95 27.73
N ARG A 262 34.96 -24.09 27.26
CA ARG A 262 35.15 -25.27 28.11
C ARG A 262 36.18 -25.05 29.23
N SER A 263 37.13 -24.15 28.97
CA SER A 263 38.14 -23.74 29.98
C SER A 263 37.62 -22.74 31.00
N GLY A 264 36.35 -22.35 30.91
CA GLY A 264 35.71 -21.39 31.83
C GLY A 264 36.24 -19.97 31.70
N LEU A 265 36.90 -19.61 30.60
CA LEU A 265 37.44 -18.28 30.35
C LEU A 265 36.38 -17.34 29.72
N LEU A 266 35.50 -17.93 28.88
CA LEU A 266 34.42 -17.23 28.21
C LEU A 266 33.06 -17.84 28.56
N ARG A 267 32.05 -16.97 28.74
CA ARG A 267 30.66 -17.35 28.89
C ARG A 267 29.87 -16.90 27.66
N VAL A 268 28.79 -17.62 27.38
CA VAL A 268 27.87 -17.30 26.29
C VAL A 268 26.58 -16.85 26.91
N GLU A 269 26.12 -15.69 26.47
CA GLU A 269 24.81 -15.14 26.84
C GLU A 269 23.95 -15.07 25.60
N GLU A 270 22.75 -15.62 25.65
CA GLU A 270 21.78 -15.47 24.58
C GLU A 270 21.05 -14.15 24.75
N VAL A 271 21.35 -13.19 23.87
CA VAL A 271 20.74 -11.87 23.90
C VAL A 271 19.80 -11.75 22.71
N ARG A 272 18.60 -11.23 22.97
CA ARG A 272 17.64 -10.92 21.91
C ARG A 272 18.20 -9.82 21.02
N VAL A 273 18.21 -10.06 19.72
CA VAL A 273 18.59 -9.07 18.71
C VAL A 273 17.36 -8.64 17.93
N ASP A 274 17.01 -7.37 18.05
CA ASP A 274 15.96 -6.78 17.27
C ASP A 274 16.44 -6.49 15.84
N ARG A 275 15.68 -6.99 14.88
CA ARG A 275 15.94 -6.73 13.46
C ARG A 275 15.48 -5.30 13.17
N ASN A 276 16.44 -4.38 13.12
CA ASN A 276 16.17 -2.99 12.79
C ASN A 276 16.52 -2.74 11.31
N PRO A 277 15.54 -2.44 10.45
CA PRO A 277 15.78 -2.15 9.03
C PRO A 277 16.65 -0.90 8.82
N LEU A 278 16.78 -0.04 9.83
CA LEU A 278 17.56 1.20 9.77
C LEU A 278 19.02 1.04 10.25
N ARG A 279 19.41 -0.12 10.78
CA ARG A 279 20.72 -0.33 11.41
C ARG A 279 21.91 -0.13 10.45
N SER A 280 21.70 -0.39 9.16
CA SER A 280 22.74 -0.22 8.13
C SER A 280 22.91 1.21 7.63
N HIS A 281 22.05 2.15 8.05
CA HIS A 281 22.05 3.52 7.62
C HIS A 281 22.59 4.41 8.75
N GLN A 282 23.63 5.17 8.46
CA GLN A 282 24.11 6.23 9.34
C GLN A 282 23.40 7.52 8.91
N PHE A 283 22.67 8.14 9.82
CA PHE A 283 21.98 9.41 9.57
C PHE A 283 22.68 10.50 10.37
N GLU A 284 23.12 11.54 9.67
CA GLU A 284 23.63 12.75 10.34
C GLU A 284 22.44 13.53 10.92
N THR A 285 22.58 13.99 12.16
CA THR A 285 21.53 14.79 12.82
C THR A 285 21.36 16.12 12.11
N THR A 286 20.13 16.49 11.78
CA THR A 286 19.80 17.76 11.13
C THR A 286 19.15 18.73 12.10
N THR A 287 19.47 20.00 11.94
CA THR A 287 18.84 21.11 12.68
C THR A 287 17.58 21.60 11.95
N PRO A 288 16.60 22.15 12.69
CA PRO A 288 15.44 22.76 12.10
C PRO A 288 15.78 23.95 11.19
N LEU A 289 15.12 24.00 10.01
CA LEU A 289 15.22 25.13 9.09
C LEU A 289 14.34 26.31 9.55
N GLU A 290 14.72 27.54 9.21
CA GLU A 290 13.84 28.69 9.44
C GLU A 290 12.59 28.59 8.55
N PRO A 291 11.37 28.60 9.16
CA PRO A 291 10.14 28.50 8.40
C PRO A 291 9.81 29.81 7.69
N THR A 292 9.26 29.72 6.49
CA THR A 292 8.64 30.87 5.82
C THR A 292 7.41 31.34 6.61
N VAL A 293 6.89 32.54 6.32
CA VAL A 293 5.69 33.09 6.97
C VAL A 293 4.49 32.14 6.86
N ALA A 294 4.29 31.55 5.67
CA ALA A 294 3.21 30.59 5.44
C ALA A 294 3.40 29.29 6.22
N GLN A 295 4.62 28.74 6.22
CA GLN A 295 4.96 27.55 7.02
C GLN A 295 4.79 27.83 8.53
N ALA A 296 5.27 28.99 9.03
CA ALA A 296 5.10 29.38 10.41
C ALA A 296 3.60 29.50 10.80
N GLY A 297 2.76 30.00 9.89
CA GLY A 297 1.30 30.03 10.06
C GLY A 297 0.70 28.64 10.18
N ALA A 298 1.07 27.74 9.27
CA ALA A 298 0.60 26.34 9.28
C ALA A 298 1.07 25.58 10.53
N ILE A 299 2.34 25.75 10.92
CA ILE A 299 2.92 25.15 12.13
C ILE A 299 2.14 25.62 13.37
N ARG A 300 1.89 26.94 13.50
CA ARG A 300 1.12 27.47 14.64
C ARG A 300 -0.29 26.90 14.69
N ALA A 301 -1.01 26.81 13.57
CA ALA A 301 -2.35 26.26 13.53
C ALA A 301 -2.38 24.80 14.02
N ILE A 302 -1.47 23.96 13.50
CA ILE A 302 -1.36 22.53 13.88
C ILE A 302 -0.93 22.38 15.33
N THR A 303 0.08 23.12 15.81
CA THR A 303 0.58 23.00 17.19
C THR A 303 -0.41 23.52 18.20
N SER A 304 -1.18 24.55 17.90
CA SER A 304 -2.28 25.01 18.74
C SER A 304 -3.38 23.96 18.86
N ALA A 305 -3.71 23.28 17.75
CA ALA A 305 -4.69 22.18 17.78
C ALA A 305 -4.18 20.99 18.62
N LEU A 306 -2.88 20.67 18.57
CA LEU A 306 -2.27 19.63 19.40
C LEU A 306 -2.35 19.96 20.91
N GLN A 307 -2.15 21.20 21.28
CA GLN A 307 -2.24 21.66 22.68
C GLN A 307 -3.68 21.61 23.22
N ASN A 308 -4.67 21.94 22.38
CA ASN A 308 -6.08 21.99 22.76
C ASN A 308 -6.78 20.62 22.64
N SER A 309 -6.13 19.61 22.08
CA SER A 309 -6.72 18.28 21.85
C SER A 309 -6.82 17.39 23.11
N SER A 310 -6.40 17.86 24.26
CA SER A 310 -6.58 17.19 25.56
C SER A 310 -7.97 17.41 26.17
N ASP A 311 -8.79 18.27 25.60
CA ASP A 311 -10.17 18.49 26.05
C ASP A 311 -11.10 17.53 25.28
N GLU A 312 -11.72 16.59 26.00
CA GLU A 312 -12.63 15.57 25.42
C GLU A 312 -13.85 16.16 24.72
N SER A 313 -14.16 17.45 24.96
CA SER A 313 -15.24 18.18 24.30
C SER A 313 -14.88 18.69 22.89
N VAL A 314 -13.59 18.67 22.50
CA VAL A 314 -13.10 19.20 21.25
C VAL A 314 -13.02 18.09 20.19
N GLN A 315 -13.81 18.24 19.13
CA GLN A 315 -13.75 17.34 17.97
C GLN A 315 -12.33 17.33 17.35
N ALA A 316 -11.84 16.15 16.96
CA ALA A 316 -10.52 16.00 16.33
C ALA A 316 -10.34 16.94 15.13
N ARG A 317 -9.33 17.81 15.21
CA ARG A 317 -9.06 18.82 14.15
C ARG A 317 -8.40 18.16 12.94
N LYS A 318 -8.86 18.58 11.76
CA LYS A 318 -8.39 18.07 10.47
C LYS A 318 -7.87 19.23 9.63
N PHE A 319 -6.68 19.09 9.08
CA PHE A 319 -6.04 20.10 8.24
C PHE A 319 -5.74 19.54 6.84
N LEU A 320 -6.00 20.30 5.81
CA LEU A 320 -5.48 20.09 4.46
C LEU A 320 -4.30 21.06 4.24
N LEU A 321 -3.08 20.52 4.25
CA LEU A 321 -1.85 21.27 3.94
C LEU A 321 -1.63 21.26 2.42
N TYR A 322 -2.22 22.26 1.75
CA TYR A 322 -2.10 22.45 0.31
C TYR A 322 -0.88 23.30 -0.02
N GLY A 323 0.06 22.75 -0.74
CA GLY A 323 1.27 23.46 -1.11
C GLY A 323 1.98 22.85 -2.32
N VAL A 324 2.45 23.69 -3.22
CA VAL A 324 3.14 23.27 -4.43
C VAL A 324 4.34 22.36 -4.13
N THR A 325 4.77 21.59 -5.12
CA THR A 325 5.97 20.75 -4.98
C THR A 325 7.17 21.61 -4.63
N GLY A 326 7.88 21.26 -3.53
CA GLY A 326 9.01 22.07 -3.03
C GLY A 326 8.61 23.23 -2.10
N SER A 327 7.36 23.34 -1.66
CA SER A 327 6.91 24.33 -0.69
C SER A 327 7.37 24.07 0.76
N GLY A 328 8.06 22.95 1.00
CA GLY A 328 8.57 22.59 2.32
C GLY A 328 7.53 22.00 3.27
N LYS A 329 6.49 21.32 2.76
CA LYS A 329 5.52 20.57 3.58
C LYS A 329 6.20 19.68 4.62
N THR A 330 7.30 19.02 4.24
CA THR A 330 8.05 18.12 5.14
C THR A 330 8.57 18.84 6.39
N GLU A 331 9.01 20.10 6.31
CA GLU A 331 9.45 20.85 7.49
C GLU A 331 8.27 21.17 8.43
N VAL A 332 7.08 21.44 7.87
CA VAL A 332 5.86 21.60 8.69
C VAL A 332 5.54 20.28 9.43
N TYR A 333 5.70 19.13 8.76
CA TYR A 333 5.50 17.82 9.39
C TYR A 333 6.51 17.58 10.52
N LEU A 334 7.79 17.85 10.29
CA LEU A 334 8.85 17.66 11.28
C LEU A 334 8.61 18.51 12.52
N ARG A 335 8.22 19.78 12.34
CA ARG A 335 7.92 20.69 13.47
C ARG A 335 6.64 20.29 14.22
N ALA A 336 5.60 19.85 13.52
CA ALA A 336 4.39 19.35 14.15
C ALA A 336 4.67 18.06 14.95
N ALA A 337 5.50 17.15 14.39
CA ALA A 337 5.93 15.93 15.09
C ALA A 337 6.73 16.25 16.35
N GLU A 338 7.70 17.17 16.29
CA GLU A 338 8.49 17.63 17.42
C GLU A 338 7.59 18.13 18.56
N LYS A 339 6.60 18.98 18.23
CA LYS A 339 5.63 19.46 19.23
C LYS A 339 4.75 18.36 19.82
N CYS A 340 4.31 17.40 19.01
CA CYS A 340 3.53 16.26 19.48
C CYS A 340 4.32 15.40 20.47
N LEU A 341 5.61 15.17 20.21
CA LEU A 341 6.51 14.43 21.10
C LEU A 341 6.78 15.20 22.42
N GLU A 342 6.95 16.52 22.37
CA GLU A 342 7.05 17.35 23.58
C GLU A 342 5.85 17.22 24.49
N LEU A 343 4.66 16.98 23.92
CA LEU A 343 3.43 16.73 24.66
C LEU A 343 3.30 15.26 25.14
N GLY A 344 4.33 14.43 24.96
CA GLY A 344 4.33 13.01 25.35
C GLY A 344 3.39 12.15 24.51
N ARG A 345 3.05 12.58 23.26
CA ARG A 345 2.13 11.87 22.37
C ARG A 345 2.87 11.31 21.16
N SER A 346 2.31 10.24 20.58
CA SER A 346 2.91 9.54 19.44
C SER A 346 2.46 10.11 18.10
N VAL A 347 3.27 9.86 17.09
CA VAL A 347 3.09 10.36 15.71
C VAL A 347 3.04 9.21 14.70
N LEU A 348 2.03 9.23 13.84
CA LEU A 348 1.92 8.35 12.67
C LEU A 348 2.10 9.16 11.38
N ILE A 349 3.01 8.72 10.54
CA ILE A 349 3.27 9.34 9.24
C ILE A 349 3.06 8.31 8.14
N LEU A 350 2.08 8.57 7.28
CA LEU A 350 1.81 7.76 6.11
C LEU A 350 2.39 8.42 4.87
N VAL A 351 3.16 7.64 4.12
CA VAL A 351 3.69 8.03 2.82
C VAL A 351 3.32 6.97 1.78
N PRO A 352 3.14 7.31 0.50
CA PRO A 352 2.94 6.31 -0.54
C PRO A 352 4.10 5.31 -0.56
N GLU A 353 3.82 4.02 -0.82
CA GLU A 353 4.84 2.97 -0.78
C GLU A 353 6.04 3.26 -1.69
N ILE A 354 5.77 3.90 -2.84
CA ILE A 354 6.79 4.34 -3.80
C ILE A 354 7.55 5.61 -3.40
N ALA A 355 7.00 6.39 -2.48
CA ALA A 355 7.65 7.58 -1.91
C ALA A 355 8.45 7.26 -0.63
N LEU A 356 8.42 6.02 -0.17
CA LEU A 356 9.21 5.54 0.97
C LEU A 356 10.66 5.29 0.52
N THR A 357 11.28 6.36 0.01
CA THR A 357 12.65 6.37 -0.49
C THR A 357 13.64 6.54 0.67
N PRO A 358 14.93 6.15 0.47
CA PRO A 358 15.99 6.46 1.43
C PRO A 358 16.04 7.95 1.81
N GLN A 359 15.74 8.86 0.88
CA GLN A 359 15.71 10.31 1.12
C GLN A 359 14.58 10.71 2.10
N THR A 360 13.35 10.19 1.92
CA THR A 360 12.24 10.47 2.84
C THR A 360 12.55 9.93 4.23
N LEU A 361 13.05 8.70 4.29
CA LEU A 361 13.44 8.06 5.53
C LEU A 361 14.55 8.84 6.25
N SER A 362 15.58 9.26 5.52
CA SER A 362 16.70 10.06 6.06
C SER A 362 16.20 11.35 6.72
N ARG A 363 15.26 12.07 6.12
CA ARG A 363 14.72 13.33 6.67
C ARG A 363 14.14 13.15 8.09
N PHE A 364 13.35 12.10 8.30
CA PHE A 364 12.77 11.81 9.62
C PHE A 364 13.79 11.19 10.58
N ALA A 365 14.59 10.23 10.13
CA ALA A 365 15.57 9.56 10.97
C ALA A 365 16.72 10.50 11.42
N SER A 366 17.09 11.47 10.59
CA SER A 366 18.07 12.51 10.93
C SER A 366 17.52 13.52 11.93
N ARG A 367 16.22 13.84 11.87
CA ARG A 367 15.60 14.78 12.82
C ARG A 367 15.29 14.10 14.17
N PHE A 368 14.93 12.82 14.16
CA PHE A 368 14.52 12.03 15.33
C PHE A 368 15.35 10.76 15.46
N PRO A 369 16.65 10.86 15.74
CA PRO A 369 17.56 9.70 15.78
C PRO A 369 17.09 8.69 16.84
N GLY A 370 16.96 7.42 16.41
CA GLY A 370 16.56 6.31 17.29
C GLY A 370 15.08 6.26 17.68
N GLN A 371 14.25 7.24 17.26
CA GLN A 371 12.83 7.33 17.66
C GLN A 371 11.84 6.90 16.56
N VAL A 372 12.31 6.54 15.37
CA VAL A 372 11.48 6.24 14.20
C VAL A 372 11.43 4.74 13.93
N ALA A 373 10.22 4.18 13.94
CA ALA A 373 9.94 2.83 13.43
C ALA A 373 9.50 2.89 11.97
N LEU A 374 9.90 1.88 11.20
CA LEU A 374 9.51 1.73 9.80
C LEU A 374 8.54 0.57 9.63
N LEU A 375 7.34 0.83 9.05
CA LEU A 375 6.34 -0.21 8.79
C LEU A 375 5.83 -0.16 7.35
N HIS A 376 6.19 -1.16 6.54
CA HIS A 376 5.68 -1.32 5.18
C HIS A 376 5.69 -2.79 4.71
N SER A 377 5.01 -3.06 3.59
CA SER A 377 4.85 -4.41 3.04
C SER A 377 6.15 -5.07 2.58
N GLY A 378 7.17 -4.28 2.23
CA GLY A 378 8.48 -4.74 1.75
C GLY A 378 9.44 -5.22 2.84
N LEU A 379 9.14 -5.00 4.12
CA LEU A 379 9.94 -5.51 5.23
C LEU A 379 9.92 -7.03 5.29
N GLN A 380 11.04 -7.63 5.69
CA GLN A 380 11.08 -9.05 6.00
C GLN A 380 10.09 -9.37 7.14
N PRO A 381 9.46 -10.57 7.13
CA PRO A 381 8.47 -10.92 8.16
C PRO A 381 8.98 -10.78 9.59
N GLY A 382 10.27 -11.06 9.82
CA GLY A 382 10.89 -10.90 11.15
C GLY A 382 11.11 -9.45 11.54
N GLU A 383 11.54 -8.59 10.62
CA GLU A 383 11.68 -7.14 10.85
C GLU A 383 10.34 -6.51 11.19
N ARG A 384 9.30 -6.84 10.42
CA ARG A 384 7.96 -6.34 10.67
C ARG A 384 7.40 -6.79 12.02
N PHE A 385 7.71 -8.02 12.45
CA PHE A 385 7.34 -8.52 13.78
C PHE A 385 8.06 -7.73 14.88
N ASP A 386 9.39 -7.56 14.78
CA ASP A 386 10.18 -6.87 15.80
C ASP A 386 9.79 -5.37 15.88
N GLN A 387 9.58 -4.70 14.72
CA GLN A 387 9.12 -3.30 14.68
C GLN A 387 7.73 -3.16 15.32
N TRP A 388 6.78 -4.04 15.01
CA TRP A 388 5.43 -4.00 15.57
C TRP A 388 5.45 -4.08 17.11
N TRP A 389 6.20 -5.03 17.67
CA TRP A 389 6.30 -5.19 19.13
C TRP A 389 6.98 -4.02 19.81
N ARG A 390 8.02 -3.47 19.21
CA ARG A 390 8.70 -2.30 19.76
C ARG A 390 7.81 -1.05 19.76
N VAL A 391 7.02 -0.86 18.70
CA VAL A 391 6.00 0.21 18.68
C VAL A 391 4.94 -0.03 19.76
N SER A 392 4.44 -1.27 19.89
CA SER A 392 3.45 -1.64 20.92
C SER A 392 3.97 -1.46 22.35
N ASN A 393 5.25 -1.68 22.58
CA ASN A 393 5.90 -1.45 23.88
C ASN A 393 6.10 0.06 24.17
N GLY A 394 6.12 0.91 23.14
CA GLY A 394 6.39 2.34 23.25
C GLY A 394 7.83 2.74 23.02
N ASP A 395 8.69 1.82 22.52
CA ASP A 395 10.10 2.10 22.23
C ASP A 395 10.26 3.14 21.10
N PHE A 396 9.28 3.23 20.22
CA PHE A 396 9.25 4.15 19.10
C PHE A 396 8.00 5.04 19.13
N PRO A 397 8.13 6.32 19.45
CA PRO A 397 7.01 7.24 19.45
C PRO A 397 6.60 7.71 18.05
N ILE A 398 7.44 7.50 17.03
CA ILE A 398 7.14 7.84 15.63
C ILE A 398 7.07 6.58 14.79
N VAL A 399 6.00 6.42 14.03
CA VAL A 399 5.90 5.40 12.98
C VAL A 399 5.83 6.08 11.62
N LEU A 400 6.79 5.74 10.75
CA LEU A 400 6.77 6.09 9.33
C LEU A 400 6.43 4.83 8.54
N GLY A 401 5.46 4.93 7.63
CA GLY A 401 5.11 3.75 6.85
C GLY A 401 4.17 3.99 5.69
N SER A 402 3.87 2.92 4.97
CA SER A 402 2.90 2.94 3.88
C SER A 402 1.47 2.67 4.40
N ARG A 403 0.52 2.52 3.49
CA ARG A 403 -0.91 2.30 3.79
C ARG A 403 -1.19 1.44 5.03
N SER A 404 -0.54 0.29 5.15
CA SER A 404 -0.79 -0.65 6.26
C SER A 404 -0.28 -0.17 7.62
N ALA A 405 0.59 0.83 7.66
CA ALA A 405 1.07 1.42 8.90
C ALA A 405 -0.01 2.19 9.67
N VAL A 406 -1.16 2.47 9.04
CA VAL A 406 -2.33 3.05 9.71
C VAL A 406 -2.80 2.22 10.91
N PHE A 407 -2.50 0.91 10.92
CA PHE A 407 -2.82 -0.02 12.00
C PHE A 407 -1.67 -0.22 13.02
N ALA A 408 -0.66 0.65 13.00
CA ALA A 408 0.43 0.59 13.96
C ALA A 408 -0.10 0.69 15.41
N PRO A 409 0.38 -0.15 16.34
CA PRO A 409 -0.11 -0.17 17.73
C PRO A 409 0.52 0.94 18.58
N LEU A 410 0.39 2.20 18.10
CA LEU A 410 0.87 3.37 18.79
C LEU A 410 0.05 3.63 20.05
N LYS A 411 0.73 3.86 21.16
CA LYS A 411 0.13 4.33 22.40
C LYS A 411 0.02 5.85 22.36
N ASN A 412 -1.05 6.39 22.94
CA ASN A 412 -1.26 7.84 23.08
C ASN A 412 -1.06 8.61 21.76
N LEU A 413 -1.76 8.18 20.69
CA LEU A 413 -1.68 8.81 19.38
C LEU A 413 -2.13 10.28 19.44
N GLY A 414 -1.26 11.21 19.01
CA GLY A 414 -1.51 12.65 19.01
C GLY A 414 -1.60 13.28 17.63
N LEU A 415 -0.87 12.73 16.68
CA LEU A 415 -0.78 13.31 15.34
C LEU A 415 -0.72 12.22 14.27
N VAL A 416 -1.56 12.37 13.26
CA VAL A 416 -1.49 11.57 12.04
C VAL A 416 -1.24 12.48 10.86
N MET A 417 -0.23 12.19 10.08
CA MET A 417 0.12 12.91 8.85
C MET A 417 0.06 11.97 7.66
N ILE A 418 -0.62 12.38 6.59
CA ILE A 418 -0.71 11.63 5.35
C ILE A 418 -0.12 12.51 4.25
N ASP A 419 1.06 12.17 3.78
CA ASP A 419 1.70 12.87 2.67
C ASP A 419 1.17 12.32 1.33
N GLU A 420 1.06 13.21 0.32
CA GLU A 420 0.43 12.91 -0.97
C GLU A 420 -0.95 12.22 -0.77
N GLU A 421 -1.85 12.84 0.01
CA GLU A 421 -3.12 12.26 0.47
C GLU A 421 -4.06 11.82 -0.67
N HIS A 422 -3.90 12.42 -1.85
CA HIS A 422 -4.60 12.09 -3.09
C HIS A 422 -4.19 10.74 -3.69
N GLU A 423 -3.15 10.11 -3.14
CA GLU A 423 -2.60 8.89 -3.72
C GLU A 423 -3.56 7.70 -3.57
N TRP A 424 -4.05 7.21 -4.70
CA TRP A 424 -5.00 6.11 -4.77
C TRP A 424 -4.46 4.79 -4.16
N THR A 425 -3.13 4.61 -3.98
CA THR A 425 -2.53 3.43 -3.34
C THR A 425 -2.82 3.35 -1.84
N TYR A 426 -3.37 4.40 -1.23
CA TYR A 426 -3.92 4.35 0.12
C TYR A 426 -5.20 3.53 0.23
N LYS A 427 -5.87 3.23 -0.89
CA LYS A 427 -6.96 2.25 -0.96
C LYS A 427 -6.41 0.83 -1.10
N GLN A 428 -6.90 -0.11 -0.31
CA GLN A 428 -6.65 -1.54 -0.47
C GLN A 428 -7.60 -2.12 -1.51
N HIS A 429 -7.05 -2.73 -2.56
CA HIS A 429 -7.87 -3.37 -3.60
C HIS A 429 -8.18 -4.83 -3.26
N ASP A 430 -7.17 -5.55 -2.76
CA ASP A 430 -7.27 -6.97 -2.44
C ASP A 430 -6.17 -7.36 -1.43
N PRO A 431 -6.43 -8.25 -0.46
CA PRO A 431 -7.72 -8.81 -0.08
C PRO A 431 -8.63 -7.84 0.69
N ALA A 432 -9.86 -8.27 1.01
CA ALA A 432 -10.72 -7.55 1.96
C ALA A 432 -10.07 -7.53 3.37
N PRO A 433 -10.38 -6.49 4.18
CA PRO A 433 -11.21 -5.31 3.91
C PRO A 433 -10.59 -4.37 2.88
N ARG A 434 -11.43 -3.85 1.97
CA ARG A 434 -10.97 -2.86 0.96
C ARG A 434 -11.01 -1.45 1.55
N TYR A 435 -10.25 -1.23 2.61
CA TYR A 435 -10.21 0.03 3.34
C TYR A 435 -9.40 1.10 2.60
N HIS A 436 -9.72 2.37 2.88
CA HIS A 436 -8.91 3.52 2.53
C HIS A 436 -8.17 4.01 3.79
N ALA A 437 -6.83 4.14 3.74
CA ALA A 437 -6.05 4.52 4.92
C ALA A 437 -6.42 5.90 5.47
N ARG A 438 -6.82 6.87 4.62
CA ARG A 438 -7.31 8.18 5.03
C ARG A 438 -8.54 8.06 5.93
N ALA A 439 -9.57 7.30 5.51
CA ALA A 439 -10.79 7.12 6.29
C ALA A 439 -10.53 6.39 7.63
N VAL A 440 -9.66 5.38 7.62
CA VAL A 440 -9.24 4.69 8.84
C VAL A 440 -8.45 5.63 9.77
N ALA A 441 -7.54 6.46 9.23
CA ALA A 441 -6.80 7.45 9.99
C ALA A 441 -7.72 8.51 10.61
N GLU A 442 -8.72 9.00 9.87
CA GLU A 442 -9.74 9.92 10.40
C GLU A 442 -10.49 9.30 11.59
N ARG A 443 -10.85 8.02 11.49
CA ARG A 443 -11.50 7.30 12.58
C ARG A 443 -10.57 7.13 13.78
N PHE A 444 -9.30 6.75 13.58
CA PHE A 444 -8.33 6.69 14.68
C PHE A 444 -8.12 8.05 15.35
N CYS A 445 -8.05 9.14 14.56
CA CYS A 445 -7.94 10.48 15.14
C CYS A 445 -9.16 10.82 16.01
N ALA A 446 -10.36 10.46 15.58
CA ALA A 446 -11.58 10.66 16.37
C ALA A 446 -11.58 9.86 17.69
N GLU A 447 -11.10 8.60 17.66
CA GLU A 447 -11.04 7.74 18.86
C GLU A 447 -9.95 8.17 19.86
N HIS A 448 -8.91 8.89 19.41
CA HIS A 448 -7.78 9.30 20.25
C HIS A 448 -7.73 10.81 20.56
N GLY A 449 -8.66 11.60 20.03
CA GLY A 449 -8.55 13.05 20.07
C GLY A 449 -7.27 13.55 19.38
N ALA A 450 -6.84 12.88 18.30
CA ALA A 450 -5.62 13.21 17.60
C ALA A 450 -5.86 14.19 16.44
N VAL A 451 -4.81 14.95 16.08
CA VAL A 451 -4.84 15.87 14.95
C VAL A 451 -4.51 15.13 13.67
N LEU A 452 -5.27 15.39 12.60
CA LEU A 452 -5.02 14.85 11.27
C LEU A 452 -4.51 15.95 10.34
N VAL A 453 -3.38 15.69 9.65
CA VAL A 453 -2.83 16.57 8.61
C VAL A 453 -2.75 15.80 7.29
N LEU A 454 -3.50 16.26 6.30
CA LEU A 454 -3.52 15.75 4.93
C LEU A 454 -2.67 16.67 4.06
N GLY A 455 -1.56 16.19 3.51
CA GLY A 455 -0.67 17.00 2.72
C GLY A 455 -0.68 16.65 1.24
N SER A 456 -0.82 17.64 0.38
CA SER A 456 -0.78 17.44 -1.08
C SER A 456 -0.39 18.70 -1.83
N ALA A 457 0.21 18.51 -3.03
CA ALA A 457 0.36 19.56 -4.03
C ALA A 457 -0.84 19.59 -4.99
N THR A 458 -1.52 18.48 -5.12
CA THR A 458 -2.69 18.27 -5.98
C THR A 458 -3.74 17.50 -5.18
N PRO A 459 -4.46 18.16 -4.26
CA PRO A 459 -5.42 17.52 -3.38
C PRO A 459 -6.44 16.64 -4.12
N ASP A 460 -6.94 15.62 -3.46
CA ASP A 460 -8.10 14.86 -3.91
C ASP A 460 -9.33 15.78 -3.94
N ILE A 461 -10.14 15.69 -5.00
CA ILE A 461 -11.30 16.55 -5.21
C ILE A 461 -12.29 16.50 -4.04
N GLU A 462 -12.50 15.31 -3.48
CA GLU A 462 -13.41 15.13 -2.33
C GLU A 462 -12.84 15.82 -1.07
N THR A 463 -11.53 15.69 -0.83
CA THR A 463 -10.85 16.35 0.31
C THR A 463 -10.89 17.87 0.17
N PHE A 464 -10.60 18.40 -1.03
CA PHE A 464 -10.61 19.86 -1.25
C PHE A 464 -12.00 20.44 -1.08
N ARG A 465 -13.06 19.75 -1.58
CA ARG A 465 -14.44 20.18 -1.37
C ARG A 465 -14.84 20.18 0.10
N ARG A 466 -14.37 19.21 0.88
CA ARG A 466 -14.57 19.19 2.34
C ARG A 466 -13.91 20.41 3.01
N ALA A 467 -12.74 20.81 2.50
CA ALA A 467 -12.07 22.01 2.98
C ALA A 467 -12.85 23.30 2.63
N GLU A 468 -13.43 23.40 1.43
CA GLU A 468 -14.31 24.50 1.06
C GLU A 468 -15.56 24.60 1.94
N ARG A 469 -16.07 23.45 2.41
CA ARG A 469 -17.23 23.39 3.32
C ARG A 469 -16.88 23.64 4.79
N GLY A 470 -15.59 23.83 5.12
CA GLY A 470 -15.13 24.01 6.48
C GLY A 470 -15.11 22.74 7.35
N GLU A 471 -15.25 21.55 6.72
CA GLU A 471 -15.11 20.25 7.43
C GLU A 471 -13.63 19.89 7.70
N VAL A 472 -12.72 20.52 6.99
CA VAL A 472 -11.27 20.41 7.08
C VAL A 472 -10.67 21.80 6.96
N ASP A 473 -9.79 22.20 7.87
CA ASP A 473 -9.13 23.52 7.82
C ASP A 473 -8.08 23.56 6.70
N LEU A 474 -8.16 24.52 5.78
CA LEU A 474 -7.25 24.67 4.67
C LEU A 474 -6.02 25.53 5.04
N LEU A 475 -4.84 24.92 5.00
CA LEU A 475 -3.54 25.58 5.20
C LEU A 475 -2.79 25.68 3.85
N ARG A 476 -2.50 26.89 3.39
CA ARG A 476 -1.91 27.13 2.07
C ARG A 476 -0.41 27.43 2.19
N LEU A 477 0.40 26.77 1.36
CA LEU A 477 1.83 27.03 1.17
C LEU A 477 2.08 27.45 -0.30
N PRO A 478 1.91 28.73 -0.66
CA PRO A 478 1.80 29.14 -2.06
C PRO A 478 3.12 29.18 -2.82
N GLY A 479 4.27 29.17 -2.13
CA GLY A 479 5.59 29.36 -2.75
C GLY A 479 6.51 28.15 -2.63
N ARG A 480 7.44 27.99 -3.58
CA ARG A 480 8.59 27.08 -3.44
C ARG A 480 9.63 27.72 -2.51
N VAL A 481 10.26 26.91 -1.64
CA VAL A 481 11.40 27.38 -0.83
C VAL A 481 12.64 27.36 -1.73
N GLY A 482 13.16 28.54 -2.10
CA GLY A 482 14.38 28.67 -2.89
C GLY A 482 15.61 28.29 -2.07
N ILE A 483 16.54 27.54 -2.65
CA ILE A 483 17.91 27.46 -2.16
C ILE A 483 18.56 28.83 -2.52
N GLY A 484 18.52 29.81 -1.61
CA GLY A 484 19.18 31.07 -1.81
C GLY A 484 18.35 32.35 -1.60
N THR A 485 17.68 32.49 -0.43
CA THR A 485 17.30 33.82 0.07
C THR A 485 17.78 34.00 1.51
N VAL A 486 19.09 33.91 1.67
CA VAL A 486 19.78 34.57 2.78
C VAL A 486 20.65 35.62 2.12
N THR A 487 20.12 36.83 1.93
CA THR A 487 20.82 38.11 2.10
C THR A 487 19.90 39.25 1.64
N GLY A 488 19.55 40.10 2.58
CA GLY A 488 19.57 41.56 2.57
C GLY A 488 18.87 42.32 1.45
N ASN A 489 17.78 42.90 1.72
CA ASN A 489 17.59 44.38 1.80
C ASN A 489 16.07 44.71 1.67
N ARG A 490 15.48 45.12 2.77
CA ARG A 490 14.21 45.83 2.74
C ARG A 490 14.51 47.24 2.15
N ASN A 491 14.00 47.53 0.96
CA ASN A 491 13.45 48.79 0.54
C ASN A 491 13.33 48.83 -1.00
N SER A 492 12.16 48.54 -1.51
CA SER A 492 11.65 49.16 -2.74
C SER A 492 10.18 48.75 -2.93
N LEU A 493 9.31 49.57 -2.41
CA LEU A 493 7.91 49.68 -2.83
C LEU A 493 7.87 50.52 -4.10
N THR A 494 7.74 49.89 -5.27
CA THR A 494 7.10 50.51 -6.44
C THR A 494 6.55 49.41 -7.34
N ASN A 495 5.26 49.38 -7.38
CA ASN A 495 4.43 48.50 -8.17
C ASN A 495 4.19 49.15 -9.53
N THR A 496 4.39 48.44 -10.65
CA THR A 496 3.63 48.51 -11.89
C THR A 496 4.37 47.76 -13.01
N GLY A 497 3.96 46.53 -13.31
CA GLY A 497 4.41 45.74 -14.46
C GLY A 497 3.69 44.41 -14.52
N PRO A 498 3.42 43.82 -15.70
CA PRO A 498 2.66 42.57 -15.81
C PRO A 498 3.30 41.42 -15.04
N ALA A 499 2.44 40.57 -14.45
CA ALA A 499 2.79 39.46 -13.56
C ALA A 499 4.04 38.69 -14.01
N ARG A 500 5.14 38.86 -13.30
CA ARG A 500 6.34 38.02 -13.44
C ARG A 500 5.98 36.64 -12.93
N THR A 501 6.04 35.65 -13.80
CA THR A 501 6.08 34.23 -13.43
C THR A 501 7.08 34.05 -12.28
N SER A 502 6.59 33.51 -11.17
CA SER A 502 7.39 33.26 -9.97
C SER A 502 8.66 32.50 -10.36
N ALA A 503 9.81 33.03 -10.00
CA ALA A 503 11.13 32.43 -10.27
C ALA A 503 11.14 30.98 -9.75
N GLY A 504 11.37 30.00 -10.64
CA GLY A 504 11.52 28.59 -10.30
C GLY A 504 10.41 27.63 -10.80
N GLN A 505 9.39 28.08 -11.53
CA GLN A 505 8.47 27.15 -12.21
C GLN A 505 9.11 26.64 -13.51
N ALA A 506 9.03 25.30 -13.72
CA ALA A 506 9.45 24.69 -14.97
C ALA A 506 8.61 25.22 -16.14
N ALA A 507 9.25 25.55 -17.24
CA ALA A 507 8.56 25.87 -18.48
C ALA A 507 7.90 24.58 -19.01
N VAL A 508 6.56 24.56 -19.08
CA VAL A 508 5.81 23.41 -19.61
C VAL A 508 5.32 23.74 -21.03
N THR A 509 5.67 22.90 -21.97
CA THR A 509 5.24 23.02 -23.38
C THR A 509 4.27 21.90 -23.70
N ILE A 510 3.07 22.23 -24.16
CA ILE A 510 2.12 21.26 -24.74
C ILE A 510 2.40 21.15 -26.22
N VAL A 511 2.50 19.91 -26.72
CA VAL A 511 2.70 19.62 -28.14
C VAL A 511 1.47 18.90 -28.69
N ASP A 512 0.85 19.49 -29.72
CA ASP A 512 -0.25 18.88 -30.45
C ASP A 512 0.26 17.82 -31.44
N MET A 513 0.03 16.55 -31.09
CA MET A 513 0.42 15.42 -31.92
C MET A 513 -0.38 15.29 -33.24
N ARG A 514 -1.55 15.97 -33.33
CA ARG A 514 -2.33 16.05 -34.57
C ARG A 514 -1.59 16.90 -35.61
N GLU A 515 -0.95 17.97 -35.20
CA GLU A 515 -0.11 18.83 -36.08
C GLU A 515 1.16 18.11 -36.50
N GLU A 516 1.80 17.40 -35.56
CA GLU A 516 2.98 16.56 -35.86
C GLU A 516 2.63 15.53 -36.97
N LEU A 517 1.47 14.90 -36.87
CA LEU A 517 1.00 13.92 -37.84
C LEU A 517 0.71 14.54 -39.21
N ARG A 518 0.00 15.71 -39.24
CA ARG A 518 -0.29 16.46 -40.47
C ARG A 518 0.99 16.89 -41.20
N ASN A 519 2.04 17.19 -40.40
CA ASN A 519 3.36 17.54 -40.91
C ASN A 519 4.26 16.32 -41.20
N GLY A 520 3.69 15.11 -41.31
CA GLY A 520 4.39 13.89 -41.71
C GLY A 520 5.14 13.14 -40.61
N ASN A 521 5.06 13.59 -39.33
CA ASN A 521 5.66 12.88 -38.21
C ASN A 521 4.67 11.89 -37.59
N SER A 522 4.77 10.62 -37.96
CA SER A 522 3.95 9.53 -37.44
C SER A 522 4.60 8.79 -36.24
N GLY A 523 5.78 9.23 -35.80
CA GLY A 523 6.55 8.62 -34.70
C GLY A 523 5.94 8.84 -33.32
N SER A 524 6.51 8.15 -32.31
CA SER A 524 6.12 8.30 -30.90
C SER A 524 6.56 9.63 -30.30
N PHE A 525 7.56 10.29 -30.88
CA PHE A 525 8.13 11.53 -30.39
C PHE A 525 7.87 12.67 -31.37
N SER A 526 7.44 13.82 -30.82
CA SER A 526 7.38 15.07 -31.57
C SER A 526 8.78 15.60 -31.88
N ARG A 527 8.89 16.45 -32.88
CA ARG A 527 10.13 17.14 -33.21
C ARG A 527 10.64 18.00 -32.03
N VAL A 528 9.70 18.61 -31.30
CA VAL A 528 10.01 19.42 -30.11
C VAL A 528 10.62 18.55 -29.00
N LEU A 529 10.07 17.36 -28.74
CA LEU A 529 10.60 16.46 -27.74
C LEU A 529 11.97 15.89 -28.16
N LEU A 530 12.14 15.48 -29.42
CA LEU A 530 13.43 15.01 -29.94
C LEU A 530 14.50 16.07 -29.84
N LYS A 531 14.18 17.33 -30.17
CA LYS A 531 15.09 18.44 -29.98
C LYS A 531 15.43 18.65 -28.51
N GLY A 532 14.43 18.64 -27.62
CA GLY A 532 14.66 18.80 -26.19
C GLY A 532 15.56 17.70 -25.60
N ILE A 533 15.39 16.43 -26.04
CA ILE A 533 16.27 15.33 -25.63
C ILE A 533 17.70 15.60 -26.07
N ARG A 534 17.90 15.99 -27.34
CA ARG A 534 19.21 16.29 -27.91
C ARG A 534 19.90 17.42 -27.13
N ASP A 535 19.22 18.56 -26.98
CA ASP A 535 19.73 19.73 -26.25
C ASP A 535 20.16 19.36 -24.83
N SER A 536 19.36 18.54 -24.11
CA SER A 536 19.66 18.09 -22.76
C SER A 536 20.88 17.19 -22.69
N LEU A 537 21.01 16.25 -23.65
CA LEU A 537 22.14 15.32 -23.69
C LEU A 537 23.44 16.04 -24.06
N GLU A 538 23.40 17.00 -24.99
CA GLU A 538 24.56 17.83 -25.40
C GLU A 538 25.07 18.71 -24.25
N THR A 539 24.19 19.19 -23.36
CA THR A 539 24.58 19.95 -22.18
C THR A 539 24.97 19.09 -20.96
N GLY A 540 25.02 17.75 -21.12
CA GLY A 540 25.33 16.82 -20.03
C GLY A 540 24.18 16.63 -19.01
N GLY A 541 23.00 17.15 -19.32
CA GLY A 541 21.79 16.96 -18.50
C GLY A 541 21.21 15.56 -18.63
N ARG A 542 20.28 15.21 -17.71
CA ARG A 542 19.56 13.95 -17.73
C ARG A 542 18.12 14.14 -18.14
N VAL A 543 17.58 13.13 -18.78
CA VAL A 543 16.23 13.13 -19.35
C VAL A 543 15.35 12.06 -18.67
N ILE A 544 14.15 12.45 -18.32
CA ILE A 544 13.10 11.53 -17.87
C ILE A 544 12.00 11.47 -18.95
N LEU A 545 11.70 10.27 -19.44
CA LEU A 545 10.57 10.03 -20.33
C LEU A 545 9.49 9.27 -19.56
N PHE A 546 8.38 9.95 -19.36
CA PHE A 546 7.23 9.45 -18.61
C PHE A 546 6.19 8.86 -19.56
N LEU A 547 5.69 7.66 -19.22
CA LEU A 547 4.60 7.01 -19.92
C LEU A 547 3.53 6.58 -18.91
N ASN A 548 2.30 7.05 -19.04
CA ASN A 548 1.21 6.64 -18.17
C ASN A 548 0.67 5.27 -18.59
N ARG A 549 1.37 4.18 -18.19
CA ARG A 549 1.02 2.79 -18.52
C ARG A 549 0.14 2.17 -17.44
N ARG A 550 -1.03 2.70 -17.14
CA ARG A 550 -2.01 1.96 -16.37
C ARG A 550 -3.13 1.46 -17.25
N GLY A 551 -3.19 0.12 -17.33
CA GLY A 551 -4.15 -0.61 -18.11
C GLY A 551 -3.74 -0.69 -19.57
N SER A 552 -3.49 -1.90 -20.05
CA SER A 552 -3.35 -2.21 -21.49
C SER A 552 -4.72 -2.15 -22.21
N ALA A 553 -5.70 -1.40 -21.66
CA ALA A 553 -6.96 -1.15 -22.32
C ALA A 553 -6.67 -0.34 -23.57
N ALA A 554 -6.81 -0.96 -24.71
CA ALA A 554 -6.76 -0.24 -25.97
C ALA A 554 -8.04 0.63 -26.07
N TYR A 555 -7.88 1.94 -25.91
CA TYR A 555 -8.91 2.88 -26.30
C TYR A 555 -8.81 3.14 -27.80
N VAL A 556 -9.89 3.57 -28.41
CA VAL A 556 -9.92 3.84 -29.86
C VAL A 556 -9.98 5.35 -30.08
N GLN A 557 -8.97 5.87 -30.75
CA GLN A 557 -8.78 7.31 -30.98
C GLN A 557 -8.64 7.60 -32.47
N CYS A 558 -9.23 8.70 -32.91
CA CYS A 558 -9.00 9.25 -34.22
C CYS A 558 -7.64 9.94 -34.28
N ARG A 559 -6.77 9.50 -35.18
CA ARG A 559 -5.45 10.13 -35.33
C ARG A 559 -5.52 11.50 -35.98
N THR A 560 -6.56 11.74 -36.79
CA THR A 560 -6.76 13.02 -37.50
C THR A 560 -7.16 14.16 -36.60
N CYS A 561 -8.13 13.95 -35.69
CA CYS A 561 -8.67 15.02 -34.82
C CYS A 561 -8.48 14.80 -33.33
N GLY A 562 -7.93 13.65 -32.93
CA GLY A 562 -7.71 13.35 -31.52
C GLY A 562 -8.94 12.83 -30.76
N SER A 563 -10.13 12.83 -31.34
CA SER A 563 -11.36 12.38 -30.71
C SER A 563 -11.26 10.92 -30.27
N VAL A 564 -11.67 10.65 -29.03
CA VAL A 564 -11.73 9.30 -28.43
C VAL A 564 -13.16 8.80 -28.48
N ARG A 565 -13.36 7.52 -28.77
CA ARG A 565 -14.69 6.92 -28.69
C ARG A 565 -15.17 6.88 -27.23
N SER A 566 -16.18 7.70 -26.92
CA SER A 566 -16.78 7.81 -25.58
C SER A 566 -18.14 7.12 -25.50
N CYS A 567 -18.56 6.80 -24.31
CA CYS A 567 -19.86 6.23 -24.00
C CYS A 567 -20.94 7.33 -24.10
N ARG A 568 -22.01 7.08 -24.85
CA ARG A 568 -23.14 8.02 -24.98
C ARG A 568 -23.96 8.24 -23.70
N ARG A 569 -23.70 7.46 -22.65
CA ARG A 569 -24.44 7.51 -21.38
C ARG A 569 -23.64 8.12 -20.24
N CYS A 570 -22.30 8.01 -20.30
CA CYS A 570 -21.42 8.32 -19.17
C CYS A 570 -20.22 9.20 -19.56
N ASP A 571 -20.08 9.56 -20.84
CA ASP A 571 -18.94 10.28 -21.43
C ASP A 571 -17.54 9.69 -21.16
N THR A 572 -17.48 8.55 -20.50
CA THR A 572 -16.22 7.81 -20.27
C THR A 572 -15.75 7.12 -21.54
N SER A 573 -14.45 7.01 -21.72
CA SER A 573 -13.85 6.34 -22.89
C SER A 573 -14.27 4.88 -22.99
N LEU A 574 -14.55 4.40 -24.22
CA LEU A 574 -14.86 3.01 -24.50
C LEU A 574 -13.58 2.19 -24.68
N THR A 575 -13.57 0.99 -24.11
CA THR A 575 -12.45 0.05 -24.21
C THR A 575 -12.70 -0.98 -25.28
N MET A 576 -11.67 -1.24 -26.11
CA MET A 576 -11.70 -2.26 -27.15
C MET A 576 -11.52 -3.66 -26.53
N HIS A 577 -12.47 -4.53 -26.73
CA HIS A 577 -12.40 -5.96 -26.44
C HIS A 577 -12.35 -6.75 -27.76
N ARG A 578 -11.26 -7.50 -27.96
CA ARG A 578 -11.08 -8.38 -29.11
C ARG A 578 -11.48 -9.79 -28.69
N SER A 579 -12.52 -10.35 -29.32
CA SER A 579 -12.93 -11.76 -29.21
C SER A 579 -12.99 -12.40 -27.81
N ASP A 580 -12.68 -11.63 -26.75
CA ASP A 580 -12.60 -12.11 -25.34
C ASP A 580 -13.99 -12.17 -24.68
N MET A 581 -15.00 -11.62 -25.34
CA MET A 581 -16.37 -11.60 -24.80
C MET A 581 -17.09 -12.90 -25.15
N PRO A 582 -18.14 -13.27 -24.38
CA PRO A 582 -18.87 -14.54 -24.56
C PRO A 582 -19.43 -14.76 -25.96
N ASP A 583 -19.65 -13.71 -26.75
CA ASP A 583 -20.16 -13.76 -28.12
C ASP A 583 -19.06 -13.80 -29.21
N GLY A 584 -17.79 -13.73 -28.82
CA GLY A 584 -16.64 -13.77 -29.72
C GLY A 584 -16.53 -12.60 -30.70
N ILE A 585 -17.29 -11.51 -30.49
CA ILE A 585 -17.34 -10.35 -31.38
C ILE A 585 -16.50 -9.21 -30.82
N ASP A 586 -15.64 -8.62 -31.65
CA ASP A 586 -14.91 -7.40 -31.31
C ASP A 586 -15.90 -6.28 -30.97
N SER A 587 -15.70 -5.62 -29.81
CA SER A 587 -16.62 -4.61 -29.33
C SER A 587 -15.95 -3.54 -28.49
N LEU A 588 -16.47 -2.35 -28.56
CA LEU A 588 -16.16 -1.25 -27.66
C LEU A 588 -17.14 -1.27 -26.49
N VAL A 589 -16.62 -1.30 -25.27
CA VAL A 589 -17.42 -1.48 -24.05
C VAL A 589 -17.13 -0.37 -23.04
N CYS A 590 -18.19 0.19 -22.46
CA CYS A 590 -18.10 1.04 -21.29
C CYS A 590 -18.00 0.17 -20.03
N HIS A 591 -16.90 0.25 -19.32
CA HIS A 591 -16.74 -0.48 -18.04
C HIS A 591 -17.54 0.11 -16.88
N TYR A 592 -18.08 1.31 -17.03
CA TYR A 592 -18.95 1.95 -16.04
C TYR A 592 -20.38 1.41 -16.12
N CYS A 593 -21.05 1.57 -17.26
CA CYS A 593 -22.48 1.23 -17.42
C CYS A 593 -22.77 0.00 -18.27
N GLY A 594 -21.77 -0.67 -18.83
CA GLY A 594 -21.92 -1.83 -19.72
C GLY A 594 -22.40 -1.50 -21.14
N TYR A 595 -22.52 -0.23 -21.53
CA TYR A 595 -22.88 0.14 -22.89
C TYR A 595 -21.88 -0.46 -23.87
N ARG A 596 -22.41 -0.99 -24.99
CA ARG A 596 -21.63 -1.75 -25.96
C ARG A 596 -21.97 -1.32 -27.38
N VAL A 597 -20.92 -1.17 -28.22
CA VAL A 597 -21.06 -0.82 -29.61
C VAL A 597 -19.99 -1.54 -30.46
N ARG A 598 -20.27 -1.83 -31.72
CA ARG A 598 -19.28 -2.39 -32.65
C ARG A 598 -18.22 -1.34 -32.98
N PRO A 599 -16.94 -1.73 -33.09
CA PRO A 599 -15.90 -0.81 -33.53
C PRO A 599 -16.18 -0.41 -34.98
N GLY A 600 -16.05 0.87 -35.27
CA GLY A 600 -16.14 1.42 -36.61
C GLY A 600 -14.87 2.19 -36.93
N ASN A 601 -14.49 2.23 -38.19
CA ASN A 601 -13.27 2.93 -38.63
C ASN A 601 -13.46 4.44 -38.81
N ARG A 602 -14.74 4.91 -38.90
CA ARG A 602 -15.07 6.31 -39.17
C ARG A 602 -15.24 7.09 -37.86
N CYS A 603 -14.57 8.23 -37.77
CA CYS A 603 -14.68 9.16 -36.66
C CYS A 603 -16.08 9.82 -36.65
N GLY A 604 -16.69 9.94 -35.46
CA GLY A 604 -17.96 10.64 -35.29
C GLY A 604 -17.87 12.15 -35.40
N GLU A 605 -16.69 12.73 -35.15
CA GLU A 605 -16.45 14.17 -35.12
C GLU A 605 -15.98 14.71 -36.47
N CYS A 606 -14.91 14.15 -37.05
CA CYS A 606 -14.30 14.68 -38.27
C CYS A 606 -14.57 13.84 -39.52
N ASN A 607 -15.34 12.76 -39.44
CA ASN A 607 -15.65 11.79 -40.49
C ASN A 607 -14.43 11.05 -41.10
N ALA A 608 -13.21 11.26 -40.63
CA ALA A 608 -12.02 10.54 -41.12
C ALA A 608 -12.10 9.04 -40.81
N GLU A 609 -11.58 8.22 -41.75
CA GLU A 609 -11.47 6.76 -41.55
C GLU A 609 -10.14 6.36 -40.89
N ASP A 610 -9.80 7.02 -39.79
CA ASP A 610 -8.52 6.81 -39.09
C ASP A 610 -8.71 6.58 -37.57
N MET A 611 -9.76 5.85 -37.20
CA MET A 611 -9.96 5.38 -35.83
C MET A 611 -9.09 4.18 -35.55
N ARG A 612 -8.14 4.28 -34.60
CA ARG A 612 -7.19 3.21 -34.29
C ARG A 612 -7.13 2.88 -32.81
N PRO A 613 -6.93 1.60 -32.47
CA PRO A 613 -6.58 1.24 -31.08
C PRO A 613 -5.22 1.85 -30.72
N MET A 614 -5.16 2.53 -29.58
CA MET A 614 -3.96 3.21 -29.09
C MET A 614 -3.42 2.50 -27.84
N GLY A 615 -2.10 2.42 -27.75
CA GLY A 615 -1.37 1.90 -26.60
C GLY A 615 0.13 1.84 -26.90
N ILE A 616 0.93 2.61 -26.15
CA ILE A 616 2.40 2.64 -26.28
C ILE A 616 3.00 1.93 -25.07
N GLY A 617 3.93 1.00 -25.30
CA GLY A 617 4.65 0.28 -24.23
C GLY A 617 5.99 0.94 -23.89
N THR A 618 6.44 0.85 -22.63
CA THR A 618 7.76 1.36 -22.21
C THR A 618 8.92 0.76 -23.01
N GLN A 619 8.81 -0.49 -23.43
CA GLN A 619 9.82 -1.15 -24.24
C GLN A 619 9.92 -0.55 -25.65
N SER A 620 8.79 -0.17 -26.25
CA SER A 620 8.78 0.52 -27.54
C SER A 620 9.46 1.89 -27.44
N VAL A 621 9.17 2.64 -26.36
CA VAL A 621 9.78 3.95 -26.10
C VAL A 621 11.30 3.84 -25.93
N VAL A 622 11.79 2.82 -25.20
CA VAL A 622 13.24 2.56 -25.09
C VAL A 622 13.86 2.32 -26.46
N GLY A 623 13.28 1.42 -27.25
CA GLY A 623 13.78 1.14 -28.59
C GLY A 623 13.73 2.35 -29.53
N ASP A 624 12.74 3.25 -29.36
CA ASP A 624 12.66 4.48 -30.14
C ASP A 624 13.79 5.46 -29.74
N VAL A 625 14.11 5.57 -28.44
CA VAL A 625 15.24 6.40 -27.96
C VAL A 625 16.57 5.87 -28.47
N GLU A 626 16.82 4.57 -28.34
CA GLU A 626 18.07 3.93 -28.78
C GLU A 626 18.31 4.08 -30.29
N ARG A 627 17.23 4.05 -31.11
CA ARG A 627 17.31 4.30 -32.55
C ARG A 627 17.61 5.75 -32.92
N GLN A 628 16.99 6.71 -32.18
CA GLN A 628 17.15 8.14 -32.46
C GLN A 628 18.46 8.73 -31.88
N PHE A 629 19.00 8.11 -30.84
CA PHE A 629 20.21 8.56 -30.12
C PHE A 629 21.16 7.37 -29.87
N PRO A 630 21.86 6.92 -30.92
CA PRO A 630 22.82 5.82 -30.80
C PRO A 630 23.93 6.14 -29.79
N GLY A 631 24.23 5.21 -28.88
CA GLY A 631 25.26 5.35 -27.85
C GLY A 631 24.77 5.95 -26.52
N VAL A 632 23.52 6.33 -26.40
CA VAL A 632 22.93 6.80 -25.15
C VAL A 632 22.47 5.61 -24.29
N ASN A 633 22.88 5.59 -23.02
CA ASN A 633 22.45 4.56 -22.08
C ASN A 633 21.06 4.88 -21.53
N VAL A 634 20.09 4.02 -21.83
CA VAL A 634 18.70 4.14 -21.40
C VAL A 634 18.41 3.19 -20.24
N ALA A 635 17.95 3.72 -19.10
CA ALA A 635 17.42 2.93 -18.01
C ALA A 635 15.90 2.80 -18.14
N ARG A 636 15.38 1.59 -17.95
CA ARG A 636 13.94 1.34 -17.90
C ARG A 636 13.49 1.06 -16.46
N TRP A 637 12.50 1.82 -15.97
CA TRP A 637 11.97 1.69 -14.61
C TRP A 637 10.46 1.47 -14.62
N ASP A 638 10.08 0.22 -14.69
CA ASP A 638 8.69 -0.21 -14.56
C ASP A 638 8.57 -1.49 -13.71
N ARG A 639 7.33 -1.87 -13.37
CA ARG A 639 7.05 -3.05 -12.53
C ARG A 639 7.47 -4.39 -13.14
N ASP A 640 7.63 -4.46 -14.45
CA ASP A 640 7.99 -5.72 -15.11
C ASP A 640 9.47 -6.05 -14.89
N ILE A 641 10.32 -5.02 -14.81
CA ILE A 641 11.76 -5.14 -14.58
C ILE A 641 12.10 -5.09 -13.10
N ALA A 642 11.57 -4.11 -12.37
CA ALA A 642 11.87 -3.91 -10.97
C ALA A 642 10.78 -4.56 -10.07
N ARG A 643 10.92 -5.86 -9.82
CA ARG A 643 9.99 -6.63 -8.97
C ARG A 643 10.38 -6.64 -7.48
N THR A 644 11.58 -6.22 -7.15
CA THR A 644 12.10 -6.19 -5.78
C THR A 644 12.62 -4.81 -5.43
N ALA A 645 12.63 -4.45 -4.14
CA ALA A 645 13.18 -3.18 -3.65
C ALA A 645 14.62 -2.97 -4.10
N ARG A 646 15.46 -4.01 -4.07
CA ARG A 646 16.84 -3.97 -4.59
C ARG A 646 16.93 -3.64 -6.08
N ALA A 647 16.03 -4.18 -6.91
CA ALA A 647 16.02 -3.90 -8.33
C ALA A 647 15.63 -2.44 -8.60
N HIS A 648 14.69 -1.89 -7.82
CA HIS A 648 14.33 -0.48 -7.87
C HIS A 648 15.53 0.42 -7.51
N GLU A 649 16.19 0.12 -6.42
CA GLU A 649 17.36 0.85 -5.94
C GLU A 649 18.53 0.80 -6.93
N ALA A 650 18.77 -0.34 -7.55
CA ALA A 650 19.83 -0.50 -8.55
C ALA A 650 19.60 0.35 -9.81
N VAL A 651 18.37 0.42 -10.33
CA VAL A 651 18.03 1.27 -11.48
C VAL A 651 18.21 2.75 -11.12
N LEU A 652 17.72 3.15 -9.96
CA LEU A 652 17.84 4.53 -9.49
C LEU A 652 19.30 4.93 -9.26
N THR A 653 20.09 4.06 -8.64
CA THR A 653 21.52 4.33 -8.38
C THR A 653 22.30 4.54 -9.67
N LYS A 654 22.04 3.73 -10.71
CA LYS A 654 22.68 3.92 -12.02
C LYS A 654 22.33 5.27 -12.64
N PHE A 655 21.07 5.66 -12.55
CA PHE A 655 20.63 6.96 -13.06
C PHE A 655 21.20 8.11 -12.26
N LEU A 656 21.25 8.01 -10.91
CA LEU A 656 21.84 9.01 -10.03
C LEU A 656 23.36 9.17 -10.21
N LYS A 657 24.07 8.10 -10.58
CA LYS A 657 25.51 8.13 -10.89
C LYS A 657 25.82 8.62 -12.32
N GLY A 658 24.80 8.84 -13.17
CA GLY A 658 24.99 9.23 -14.56
C GLY A 658 25.42 8.09 -15.50
N GLU A 659 25.37 6.83 -15.03
CA GLU A 659 25.63 5.65 -15.85
C GLU A 659 24.53 5.46 -16.93
N SER A 660 23.36 6.08 -16.71
CA SER A 660 22.27 6.17 -17.66
C SER A 660 21.84 7.63 -17.79
N GLN A 661 21.79 8.15 -19.02
CA GLN A 661 21.41 9.54 -19.30
C GLN A 661 19.90 9.72 -19.46
N VAL A 662 19.21 8.69 -19.93
CA VAL A 662 17.75 8.70 -20.14
C VAL A 662 17.09 7.65 -19.25
N LEU A 663 16.06 8.07 -18.51
CA LEU A 663 15.23 7.18 -17.70
C LEU A 663 13.83 7.10 -18.31
N VAL A 664 13.43 5.93 -18.80
CA VAL A 664 12.08 5.68 -19.29
C VAL A 664 11.28 4.94 -18.23
N GLY A 665 10.15 5.51 -17.83
CA GLY A 665 9.38 4.86 -16.78
C GLY A 665 7.91 5.27 -16.70
N THR A 666 7.21 4.62 -15.76
CA THR A 666 5.80 4.86 -15.48
C THR A 666 5.65 5.68 -14.18
N GLN A 667 4.52 5.62 -13.50
CA GLN A 667 4.21 6.41 -12.30
C GLN A 667 5.30 6.39 -11.20
N MET A 668 6.23 5.44 -11.22
CA MET A 668 7.34 5.38 -10.27
C MET A 668 8.33 6.53 -10.46
N VAL A 669 8.49 6.97 -11.71
CA VAL A 669 9.40 8.08 -12.06
C VAL A 669 8.81 9.45 -11.67
N ALA A 670 7.47 9.53 -11.65
CA ALA A 670 6.76 10.76 -11.26
C ALA A 670 6.92 11.10 -9.76
N LYS A 671 7.35 10.14 -8.90
CA LYS A 671 7.25 10.25 -7.44
C LYS A 671 8.59 10.08 -6.74
N GLY A 672 8.81 10.87 -5.69
CA GLY A 672 9.90 10.65 -4.73
C GLY A 672 11.33 10.95 -5.21
N LEU A 673 11.53 11.36 -6.47
CA LEU A 673 12.87 11.69 -6.99
C LEU A 673 13.13 13.20 -6.93
N ASP A 674 14.21 13.55 -6.30
CA ASP A 674 14.77 14.89 -6.29
C ASP A 674 16.17 14.82 -6.93
N ILE A 675 16.23 15.09 -8.24
CA ILE A 675 17.46 14.95 -9.03
C ILE A 675 17.74 16.28 -9.73
N PRO A 676 18.65 17.10 -9.20
CA PRO A 676 18.96 18.42 -9.77
C PRO A 676 19.41 18.39 -11.24
N GLU A 677 20.06 17.31 -11.65
CA GLU A 677 20.63 17.14 -12.99
C GLU A 677 19.59 16.80 -14.07
N VAL A 678 18.31 16.62 -13.69
CA VAL A 678 17.25 16.42 -14.66
C VAL A 678 16.86 17.76 -15.29
N THR A 679 17.24 17.94 -16.54
CA THR A 679 17.01 19.17 -17.31
C THR A 679 15.76 19.08 -18.21
N LEU A 680 15.35 17.85 -18.57
CA LEU A 680 14.15 17.61 -19.36
C LEU A 680 13.29 16.48 -18.79
N VAL A 681 11.98 16.74 -18.76
CA VAL A 681 10.97 15.70 -18.58
C VAL A 681 10.02 15.69 -19.76
N GLY A 682 9.91 14.55 -20.43
CA GLY A 682 9.00 14.33 -21.58
C GLY A 682 7.84 13.41 -21.18
N VAL A 683 6.61 13.86 -21.32
CA VAL A 683 5.42 13.00 -21.25
C VAL A 683 5.15 12.51 -22.68
N VAL A 684 5.37 11.21 -22.92
CA VAL A 684 5.28 10.61 -24.26
C VAL A 684 3.84 10.57 -24.77
N SER A 685 2.86 10.38 -23.90
CA SER A 685 1.43 10.50 -24.21
C SER A 685 0.62 10.80 -22.94
N ALA A 686 -0.04 11.95 -22.90
CA ALA A 686 -1.01 12.28 -21.87
C ALA A 686 -2.35 11.54 -22.09
N ASP A 687 -2.70 11.24 -23.33
CA ASP A 687 -3.97 10.65 -23.74
C ASP A 687 -4.25 9.30 -23.09
N THR A 688 -3.20 8.50 -22.85
CA THR A 688 -3.34 7.20 -22.17
C THR A 688 -3.93 7.35 -20.76
N GLY A 689 -3.62 8.43 -20.06
CA GLY A 689 -4.18 8.75 -18.74
C GLY A 689 -5.61 9.24 -18.80
N LEU A 690 -5.89 10.11 -19.76
CA LEU A 690 -7.22 10.71 -20.00
C LEU A 690 -8.25 9.69 -20.48
N SER A 691 -7.80 8.68 -21.24
CA SER A 691 -8.67 7.68 -21.83
C SER A 691 -8.92 6.44 -20.96
N ILE A 692 -8.58 6.49 -19.65
CA ILE A 692 -8.99 5.44 -18.71
C ILE A 692 -10.52 5.49 -18.55
N PRO A 693 -11.24 4.35 -18.63
CA PRO A 693 -12.70 4.33 -18.49
C PRO A 693 -13.15 4.51 -17.03
N ASP A 694 -12.91 5.67 -16.47
CA ASP A 694 -13.14 6.01 -15.06
C ASP A 694 -13.46 7.50 -14.95
N PHE A 695 -14.46 7.89 -14.17
CA PHE A 695 -14.81 9.31 -13.96
C PHE A 695 -13.66 10.13 -13.35
N ARG A 696 -12.72 9.50 -12.67
CA ARG A 696 -11.50 10.12 -12.12
C ARG A 696 -10.34 10.23 -13.13
N ALA A 697 -10.56 9.91 -14.41
CA ALA A 697 -9.47 9.91 -15.39
C ALA A 697 -8.80 11.29 -15.54
N GLY A 698 -9.61 12.35 -15.60
CA GLY A 698 -9.13 13.75 -15.65
C GLY A 698 -8.32 14.12 -14.40
N GLU A 699 -8.84 13.83 -13.23
CA GLU A 699 -8.15 14.08 -11.95
C GLU A 699 -6.80 13.38 -11.87
N ARG A 700 -6.75 12.09 -12.21
CA ARG A 700 -5.49 11.33 -12.20
C ARG A 700 -4.49 11.80 -13.23
N ALA A 701 -4.97 12.17 -14.42
CA ALA A 701 -4.11 12.73 -15.46
C ALA A 701 -3.50 14.06 -14.99
N PHE A 702 -4.32 14.98 -14.47
CA PHE A 702 -3.87 16.23 -13.88
C PHE A 702 -2.83 16.02 -12.80
N GLN A 703 -3.11 15.17 -11.79
CA GLN A 703 -2.21 14.90 -10.66
C GLN A 703 -0.84 14.37 -11.15
N VAL A 704 -0.85 13.41 -12.06
CA VAL A 704 0.38 12.82 -12.58
C VAL A 704 1.15 13.81 -13.46
N LEU A 705 0.49 14.54 -14.36
CA LEU A 705 1.14 15.51 -15.23
C LEU A 705 1.77 16.65 -14.43
N THR A 706 1.08 17.15 -13.41
CA THR A 706 1.60 18.20 -12.51
C THR A 706 2.79 17.68 -11.69
N GLN A 707 2.74 16.45 -11.17
CA GLN A 707 3.86 15.85 -10.45
C GLN A 707 5.07 15.65 -11.34
N VAL A 708 4.88 15.20 -12.57
CA VAL A 708 5.95 14.97 -13.56
C VAL A 708 6.57 16.30 -13.97
N ALA A 709 5.77 17.32 -14.29
CA ALA A 709 6.25 18.66 -14.59
C ALA A 709 7.01 19.29 -13.42
N GLY A 710 6.58 19.02 -12.19
CA GLY A 710 7.23 19.49 -10.97
C GLY A 710 8.60 18.85 -10.66
N ARG A 711 9.07 17.86 -11.45
CA ARG A 711 10.41 17.24 -11.28
C ARG A 711 11.55 18.05 -11.88
N VAL A 712 11.27 18.95 -12.80
CA VAL A 712 12.25 19.85 -13.42
C VAL A 712 12.25 21.23 -12.73
N GLY A 713 13.30 22.02 -12.98
CA GLY A 713 13.43 23.40 -12.49
C GLY A 713 14.03 23.54 -11.09
N ARG A 714 14.75 22.51 -10.60
CA ARG A 714 15.45 22.55 -9.31
C ARG A 714 16.94 22.89 -9.44
N GLY A 715 17.48 22.88 -10.66
CA GLY A 715 18.83 23.33 -10.97
C GLY A 715 18.88 24.85 -11.27
N PRO A 716 20.07 25.44 -11.28
CA PRO A 716 20.26 26.88 -11.51
C PRO A 716 19.76 27.36 -12.88
N ASP A 717 19.77 26.48 -13.89
CA ASP A 717 19.44 26.83 -15.28
C ASP A 717 17.96 26.60 -15.63
N GLY A 718 17.13 26.21 -14.65
CA GLY A 718 15.74 25.80 -14.87
C GLY A 718 15.64 24.53 -15.71
N GLY A 719 14.52 23.85 -15.66
CA GLY A 719 14.28 22.66 -16.48
C GLY A 719 13.03 22.82 -17.34
N ARG A 720 12.90 22.01 -18.38
CA ARG A 720 11.78 22.03 -19.32
C ARG A 720 10.93 20.75 -19.18
N ALA A 721 9.62 20.91 -19.18
CA ALA A 721 8.69 19.78 -19.31
C ALA A 721 7.97 19.88 -20.67
N ILE A 722 7.86 18.75 -21.38
CA ILE A 722 7.17 18.66 -22.66
C ILE A 722 6.08 17.61 -22.55
N ILE A 723 4.82 18.00 -22.80
CA ILE A 723 3.65 17.13 -22.75
C ILE A 723 3.15 16.90 -24.18
N GLN A 724 3.22 15.69 -24.69
CA GLN A 724 2.65 15.30 -25.98
C GLN A 724 1.23 14.78 -25.80
N THR A 725 0.29 15.26 -26.60
CA THR A 725 -1.10 14.84 -26.58
C THR A 725 -1.81 15.09 -27.90
N PHE A 726 -2.85 14.29 -28.18
CA PHE A 726 -3.83 14.52 -29.25
C PHE A 726 -4.99 15.39 -28.80
N GLN A 727 -5.06 15.75 -27.50
CA GLN A 727 -6.12 16.56 -26.88
C GLN A 727 -5.52 17.78 -26.14
N PRO A 728 -4.81 18.69 -26.84
CA PRO A 728 -4.12 19.80 -26.18
C PRO A 728 -5.07 20.77 -25.48
N GLU A 729 -6.35 20.86 -25.90
CA GLU A 729 -7.36 21.72 -25.31
C GLU A 729 -8.01 21.13 -24.05
N HIS A 730 -7.71 19.90 -23.70
CA HIS A 730 -8.33 19.22 -22.56
C HIS A 730 -7.99 19.96 -21.24
N TYR A 731 -9.02 20.31 -20.44
CA TYR A 731 -8.87 21.11 -19.21
C TYR A 731 -7.80 20.56 -18.25
N ALA A 732 -7.71 19.23 -18.07
CA ALA A 732 -6.72 18.62 -17.20
C ALA A 732 -5.27 18.79 -17.71
N VAL A 733 -5.07 18.83 -19.04
CA VAL A 733 -3.74 19.06 -19.66
C VAL A 733 -3.36 20.54 -19.53
N GLN A 734 -4.27 21.44 -19.83
CA GLN A 734 -4.06 22.88 -19.73
C GLN A 734 -3.75 23.31 -18.31
N SER A 735 -4.57 22.88 -17.35
CA SER A 735 -4.36 23.20 -15.93
C SER A 735 -3.08 22.58 -15.37
N ALA A 736 -2.70 21.36 -15.83
CA ALA A 736 -1.43 20.74 -15.43
C ALA A 736 -0.21 21.49 -15.98
N ALA A 737 -0.29 21.98 -17.22
CA ALA A 737 0.76 22.79 -17.82
C ALA A 737 0.90 24.15 -17.10
N ALA A 738 -0.21 24.75 -16.71
CA ALA A 738 -0.24 25.97 -15.90
C ALA A 738 0.12 25.72 -14.43
N GLN A 739 0.18 24.45 -13.98
CA GLN A 739 0.34 24.04 -12.57
C GLN A 739 -0.73 24.68 -11.65
N ASP A 740 -1.95 24.86 -12.18
CA ASP A 740 -3.08 25.49 -11.53
C ASP A 740 -4.12 24.43 -11.11
N PHE A 741 -4.07 24.06 -9.83
CA PHE A 741 -5.01 23.09 -9.26
C PHE A 741 -6.41 23.72 -9.10
N GLU A 742 -6.52 25.00 -8.78
CA GLU A 742 -7.83 25.61 -8.51
C GLU A 742 -8.64 25.78 -9.80
N ALA A 743 -8.00 26.15 -10.93
CA ALA A 743 -8.62 26.12 -12.24
C ALA A 743 -9.05 24.69 -12.63
N PHE A 744 -8.21 23.69 -12.41
CA PHE A 744 -8.57 22.30 -12.62
C PHE A 744 -9.78 21.89 -11.78
N TYR A 745 -9.74 22.17 -10.47
CA TYR A 745 -10.80 21.83 -9.54
C TYR A 745 -12.14 22.43 -9.96
N GLY A 746 -12.17 23.70 -10.38
CA GLY A 746 -13.39 24.39 -10.81
C GLY A 746 -14.09 23.68 -11.97
N PHE A 747 -13.35 23.18 -12.96
CA PHE A 747 -13.90 22.37 -14.05
C PHE A 747 -14.36 20.99 -13.59
N GLU A 748 -13.49 20.28 -12.91
CA GLU A 748 -13.73 18.90 -12.49
C GLU A 748 -14.94 18.79 -11.56
N ILE A 749 -15.08 19.68 -10.58
CA ILE A 749 -16.19 19.64 -9.63
C ILE A 749 -17.53 19.94 -10.32
N GLY A 750 -17.53 20.79 -11.36
CA GLY A 750 -18.70 21.05 -12.18
C GLY A 750 -19.17 19.82 -12.95
N LEU A 751 -18.24 19.10 -13.60
CA LEU A 751 -18.54 17.85 -14.30
C LEU A 751 -19.07 16.77 -13.34
N ARG A 752 -18.49 16.66 -12.16
CA ARG A 752 -18.97 15.69 -11.16
C ARG A 752 -20.35 16.04 -10.62
N ALA A 753 -20.69 17.32 -10.51
CA ALA A 753 -22.03 17.77 -10.13
C ALA A 753 -23.05 17.39 -11.22
N GLU A 754 -22.73 17.63 -12.48
CA GLU A 754 -23.57 17.31 -13.62
C GLU A 754 -23.89 15.82 -13.72
N HIS A 755 -22.86 14.98 -13.52
CA HIS A 755 -23.01 13.54 -13.58
C HIS A 755 -23.40 12.89 -12.23
N ALA A 756 -23.60 13.68 -11.19
CA ALA A 756 -23.84 13.22 -9.82
C ALA A 756 -22.75 12.21 -9.35
N ASP A 757 -21.49 12.41 -9.69
CA ASP A 757 -20.36 11.58 -9.25
C ASP A 757 -19.83 12.03 -7.88
N PRO A 758 -19.05 11.22 -7.15
CA PRO A 758 -18.41 11.65 -5.91
C PRO A 758 -17.63 12.97 -6.08
N PRO A 759 -17.82 13.95 -5.19
CA PRO A 759 -18.36 13.86 -3.82
C PRO A 759 -19.88 14.15 -3.68
N PHE A 760 -20.66 14.20 -4.74
CA PHE A 760 -22.11 14.46 -4.67
C PHE A 760 -22.93 13.21 -4.35
N THR A 761 -22.39 12.04 -4.68
CA THR A 761 -22.95 10.73 -4.34
C THR A 761 -21.84 9.85 -3.78
N ARG A 762 -22.24 8.69 -3.26
CA ARG A 762 -21.34 7.60 -2.86
C ARG A 762 -21.49 6.43 -3.83
N LEU A 763 -20.42 5.64 -3.94
CA LEU A 763 -20.40 4.47 -4.79
C LEU A 763 -20.11 3.21 -3.96
N ILE A 764 -20.81 2.14 -4.28
CA ILE A 764 -20.45 0.77 -3.85
C ILE A 764 -20.32 -0.09 -5.08
N ARG A 765 -19.16 -0.73 -5.25
CA ARG A 765 -18.92 -1.67 -6.36
C ARG A 765 -19.04 -3.11 -5.86
N LEU A 766 -19.96 -3.86 -6.44
CA LEU A 766 -20.15 -5.28 -6.20
C LEU A 766 -19.47 -6.06 -7.32
N GLY A 767 -18.47 -6.87 -7.01
CA GLY A 767 -17.72 -7.65 -7.98
C GLY A 767 -18.04 -9.13 -7.89
N HIS A 768 -18.26 -9.78 -9.04
CA HIS A 768 -18.44 -11.22 -9.14
C HIS A 768 -17.40 -11.82 -10.08
N SER A 769 -16.92 -13.03 -9.77
CA SER A 769 -15.88 -13.70 -10.57
C SER A 769 -16.14 -15.20 -10.62
N HIS A 770 -16.18 -15.76 -11.84
CA HIS A 770 -16.42 -17.19 -12.03
C HIS A 770 -15.59 -17.77 -13.20
N TYR A 771 -15.28 -19.08 -13.17
CA TYR A 771 -14.55 -19.75 -14.25
C TYR A 771 -15.38 -19.91 -15.51
N ASP A 772 -16.69 -20.17 -15.37
CA ASP A 772 -17.62 -20.22 -16.49
C ASP A 772 -18.07 -18.81 -16.87
N PRO A 773 -17.74 -18.30 -18.09
CA PRO A 773 -18.14 -16.97 -18.52
C PRO A 773 -19.65 -16.74 -18.61
N SER A 774 -20.38 -17.76 -19.01
CA SER A 774 -21.84 -17.68 -19.15
C SER A 774 -22.53 -17.63 -17.80
N GLY A 775 -22.11 -18.49 -16.87
CA GLY A 775 -22.60 -18.50 -15.50
C GLY A 775 -22.27 -17.20 -14.76
N ALA A 776 -21.06 -16.65 -14.97
CA ALA A 776 -20.68 -15.36 -14.41
C ALA A 776 -21.63 -14.22 -14.84
N LEU A 777 -21.98 -14.16 -16.13
CA LEU A 777 -22.91 -13.16 -16.65
C LEU A 777 -24.33 -13.36 -16.16
N GLN A 778 -24.80 -14.61 -16.12
CA GLN A 778 -26.15 -14.93 -15.64
C GLN A 778 -26.33 -14.54 -14.18
N GLU A 779 -25.35 -14.87 -13.32
CA GLU A 779 -25.39 -14.49 -11.91
C GLU A 779 -25.32 -12.97 -11.72
N ALA A 780 -24.47 -12.26 -12.49
CA ALA A 780 -24.40 -10.82 -12.46
C ALA A 780 -25.73 -10.16 -12.87
N LYS A 781 -26.41 -10.69 -13.91
CA LYS A 781 -27.75 -10.24 -14.33
C LYS A 781 -28.83 -10.54 -13.28
N ARG A 782 -28.78 -11.73 -12.67
CA ARG A 782 -29.69 -12.11 -11.59
C ARG A 782 -29.59 -11.14 -10.42
N MET A 783 -28.35 -10.86 -9.97
CA MET A 783 -28.12 -9.96 -8.85
C MET A 783 -28.54 -8.52 -9.17
N ALA A 784 -28.25 -8.01 -10.38
CA ALA A 784 -28.71 -6.70 -10.81
C ALA A 784 -30.24 -6.58 -10.80
N LYS A 785 -30.96 -7.65 -11.19
CA LYS A 785 -32.40 -7.71 -11.09
C LYS A 785 -32.87 -7.67 -9.63
N VAL A 786 -32.29 -8.51 -8.76
CA VAL A 786 -32.63 -8.54 -7.33
C VAL A 786 -32.45 -7.16 -6.69
N LEU A 787 -31.35 -6.49 -6.97
CA LEU A 787 -31.09 -5.13 -6.47
C LEU A 787 -32.12 -4.10 -7.00
N ASN A 788 -32.50 -4.18 -8.28
CA ASN A 788 -33.51 -3.29 -8.83
C ASN A 788 -34.93 -3.57 -8.29
N ASP A 789 -35.28 -4.84 -8.13
CA ASP A 789 -36.58 -5.24 -7.57
C ASP A 789 -36.66 -4.77 -6.10
N GLU A 790 -35.60 -5.01 -5.29
CA GLU A 790 -35.54 -4.57 -3.89
C GLU A 790 -35.56 -3.03 -3.78
N ARG A 791 -34.87 -2.32 -4.65
CA ARG A 791 -34.89 -0.85 -4.71
C ARG A 791 -36.30 -0.28 -4.83
N ILE A 792 -37.13 -0.92 -5.65
CA ILE A 792 -38.54 -0.53 -5.86
C ILE A 792 -39.36 -0.89 -4.63
N VAL A 793 -39.23 -2.13 -4.13
CA VAL A 793 -40.02 -2.64 -3.01
C VAL A 793 -39.73 -1.86 -1.72
N SER A 794 -38.48 -1.54 -1.49
CA SER A 794 -38.04 -0.87 -0.27
C SER A 794 -38.09 0.67 -0.32
N GLY A 795 -38.46 1.23 -1.47
CA GLY A 795 -38.54 2.68 -1.66
C GLY A 795 -37.18 3.40 -1.74
N GLU A 796 -36.07 2.66 -1.91
CA GLU A 796 -34.70 3.26 -2.02
C GLU A 796 -34.45 3.81 -3.43
N THR A 797 -35.39 4.61 -3.94
CA THR A 797 -35.35 5.15 -5.32
C THR A 797 -34.20 6.13 -5.57
N GLY A 798 -33.60 6.68 -4.50
CA GLY A 798 -32.42 7.56 -4.58
C GLY A 798 -31.11 6.83 -4.87
N THR A 799 -31.11 5.49 -4.93
CA THR A 799 -29.96 4.68 -5.32
C THR A 799 -30.12 4.13 -6.73
N GLU A 800 -29.19 4.42 -7.60
CA GLU A 800 -29.11 3.88 -8.95
C GLU A 800 -28.32 2.56 -8.95
N VAL A 801 -28.81 1.55 -9.70
CA VAL A 801 -28.13 0.28 -9.95
C VAL A 801 -27.60 0.25 -11.38
N ILE A 802 -26.29 0.36 -11.52
CA ILE A 802 -25.58 0.50 -12.81
C ILE A 802 -24.91 -0.83 -13.16
N GLY A 803 -25.17 -1.34 -14.34
CA GLY A 803 -24.59 -2.61 -14.81
C GLY A 803 -25.63 -3.73 -14.94
N PRO A 804 -25.20 -5.02 -15.05
CA PRO A 804 -23.82 -5.50 -14.87
C PRO A 804 -22.89 -5.12 -16.01
N SER A 805 -21.66 -4.76 -15.65
CA SER A 805 -20.60 -4.39 -16.58
C SER A 805 -19.40 -5.33 -16.46
N PRO A 806 -18.68 -5.65 -17.56
CA PRO A 806 -17.46 -6.42 -17.46
C PRO A 806 -16.39 -5.61 -16.71
N SER A 807 -15.71 -6.23 -15.75
CA SER A 807 -14.61 -5.58 -15.02
C SER A 807 -13.36 -5.48 -15.89
N TYR A 808 -12.51 -4.52 -15.62
CA TYR A 808 -11.20 -4.41 -16.24
C TYR A 808 -10.09 -4.84 -15.29
N PRO A 809 -9.14 -5.73 -15.69
CA PRO A 809 -9.22 -6.62 -16.86
C PRO A 809 -10.35 -7.64 -16.74
N PHE A 810 -10.96 -8.00 -17.86
CA PHE A 810 -12.13 -8.88 -17.92
C PHE A 810 -11.85 -10.31 -17.41
N LYS A 811 -10.64 -10.82 -17.73
CA LYS A 811 -10.22 -12.16 -17.33
C LYS A 811 -8.93 -12.12 -16.50
N VAL A 812 -8.96 -12.69 -15.30
CA VAL A 812 -7.78 -12.77 -14.42
C VAL A 812 -7.64 -14.18 -13.88
N ARG A 813 -6.49 -14.82 -14.12
CA ARG A 813 -6.20 -16.19 -13.66
C ARG A 813 -7.29 -17.22 -14.06
N GLY A 814 -7.87 -17.03 -15.24
CA GLY A 814 -8.94 -17.89 -15.76
C GLY A 814 -10.36 -17.52 -15.32
N LEU A 815 -10.51 -16.62 -14.34
CA LEU A 815 -11.81 -16.14 -13.86
C LEU A 815 -12.31 -14.98 -14.72
N THR A 816 -13.53 -15.05 -15.18
CA THR A 816 -14.29 -13.98 -15.84
C THR A 816 -14.93 -13.09 -14.78
N ARG A 817 -14.83 -11.78 -14.94
CA ARG A 817 -15.16 -10.79 -13.91
C ARG A 817 -16.23 -9.84 -14.38
N TRP A 818 -17.28 -9.69 -13.57
CA TRP A 818 -18.38 -8.75 -13.75
C TRP A 818 -18.53 -7.87 -12.51
N HIS A 819 -19.10 -6.69 -12.67
CA HIS A 819 -19.44 -5.84 -11.54
C HIS A 819 -20.76 -5.10 -11.73
N ILE A 820 -21.32 -4.68 -10.60
CA ILE A 820 -22.49 -3.80 -10.48
C ILE A 820 -22.07 -2.64 -9.60
N ILE A 821 -22.51 -1.43 -9.94
CA ILE A 821 -22.26 -0.23 -9.16
C ILE A 821 -23.60 0.26 -8.59
N LEU A 822 -23.61 0.48 -7.27
CA LEU A 822 -24.67 1.20 -6.57
C LEU A 822 -24.23 2.64 -6.40
N LYS A 823 -25.02 3.61 -6.86
CA LYS A 823 -24.71 5.04 -6.84
C LYS A 823 -25.85 5.81 -6.21
N GLY A 824 -25.57 6.61 -5.20
CA GLY A 824 -26.57 7.39 -4.49
C GLY A 824 -26.02 8.07 -3.25
N ALA A 825 -26.85 8.78 -2.51
CA ALA A 825 -26.45 9.39 -1.24
C ALA A 825 -26.14 8.33 -0.17
N HIS A 826 -26.94 7.25 -0.12
CA HIS A 826 -26.87 6.18 0.86
C HIS A 826 -27.03 4.80 0.21
N PRO A 827 -26.11 4.38 -0.71
CA PRO A 827 -26.24 3.11 -1.43
C PRO A 827 -26.13 1.88 -0.53
N GLU A 828 -25.56 2.04 0.66
CA GLU A 828 -25.47 1.00 1.70
C GLU A 828 -26.84 0.52 2.19
N ARG A 829 -27.86 1.40 2.21
CA ARG A 829 -29.21 1.04 2.66
C ARG A 829 -29.88 -0.02 1.77
N LEU A 830 -29.66 0.08 0.45
CA LEU A 830 -30.12 -0.93 -0.48
C LEU A 830 -29.35 -2.25 -0.30
N LEU A 831 -28.04 -2.15 -0.09
CA LEU A 831 -27.19 -3.32 0.09
C LEU A 831 -27.54 -4.10 1.36
N ASP A 832 -27.91 -3.41 2.44
CA ASP A 832 -28.30 -4.04 3.71
C ASP A 832 -29.55 -4.93 3.61
N LYS A 833 -30.38 -4.72 2.60
CA LYS A 833 -31.61 -5.47 2.34
C LYS A 833 -31.40 -6.69 1.44
N VAL A 834 -30.19 -6.84 0.84
CA VAL A 834 -29.89 -7.91 -0.12
C VAL A 834 -28.75 -8.79 0.40
N THR A 835 -29.01 -10.09 0.45
CA THR A 835 -27.97 -11.05 0.83
C THR A 835 -27.06 -11.35 -0.36
N LEU A 836 -25.79 -11.02 -0.24
CA LEU A 836 -24.76 -11.36 -1.21
C LEU A 836 -24.25 -12.79 -1.02
N GLY A 837 -24.09 -13.53 -2.12
CA GLY A 837 -23.42 -14.83 -2.12
C GLY A 837 -21.93 -14.73 -1.82
N ARG A 838 -21.30 -15.86 -1.44
CA ARG A 838 -19.86 -15.92 -1.06
C ARG A 838 -18.90 -15.52 -2.18
N ASP A 839 -19.33 -15.63 -3.44
CA ASP A 839 -18.53 -15.30 -4.62
C ASP A 839 -18.62 -13.82 -5.01
N TRP A 840 -19.40 -13.04 -4.26
CA TRP A 840 -19.50 -11.60 -4.41
C TRP A 840 -18.50 -10.87 -3.50
N THR A 841 -17.97 -9.79 -4.00
CA THR A 841 -17.06 -8.90 -3.27
C THR A 841 -17.63 -7.50 -3.22
N THR A 842 -17.51 -6.86 -2.06
CA THR A 842 -17.95 -5.47 -1.86
C THR A 842 -16.76 -4.54 -1.79
N ASP A 843 -16.85 -3.40 -2.47
CA ASP A 843 -15.87 -2.32 -2.42
C ASP A 843 -16.62 -0.99 -2.23
N VAL A 844 -16.58 -0.48 -1.01
CA VAL A 844 -17.21 0.79 -0.62
C VAL A 844 -16.26 1.93 -0.94
N ASP A 845 -16.77 3.00 -1.53
CA ASP A 845 -16.00 4.14 -2.03
C ASP A 845 -14.79 3.69 -2.88
N PRO A 846 -15.06 3.00 -4.01
CA PRO A 846 -13.99 2.50 -4.86
C PRO A 846 -13.21 3.66 -5.48
N VAL A 847 -11.89 3.59 -5.48
CA VAL A 847 -11.04 4.57 -6.17
C VAL A 847 -11.04 4.34 -7.69
N SER A 848 -11.57 3.23 -8.17
CA SER A 848 -11.78 2.95 -9.58
C SER A 848 -13.04 2.14 -9.78
N VAL A 849 -13.81 2.50 -10.78
CA VAL A 849 -15.05 1.83 -11.16
C VAL A 849 -14.86 0.78 -12.26
N SER A 850 -13.70 0.77 -12.93
CA SER A 850 -13.36 -0.16 -14.01
C SER A 850 -12.89 -1.55 -13.55
#